data_d8831865c07920142e3a135dd81fb8a5
#
_entry.id   d8831865c07920142e3a135dd81fb8a5
#
_cell.length_a   1.000
_cell.length_b   1.000
_cell.length_c   1.000
_cell.angle_alpha   90.00
_cell.angle_beta   90.00
_cell.angle_gamma   90.00
#
_symmetry.space_group_name_H-M   'P 1'
#
loop_
_entity.id
_entity.type
_entity.pdbx_description
1 polymer ?
#
loop_
_entity_poly.entity_id
_entity_poly.type
_entity_poly.pdbx_seq_one_letter_code
_entity_poly.pdbx_strand_id
1 'polypeptide(L)'
;MIPISLYTFRYRTMHKVRSSMMTTLLSCLLVSAASAQIVAPTQAGGVTVRKSLNYRQPTTPFTLDNYLYSTFYAADKRCYNLKGLLIGHTSMKVASLKVNPAGVAYAVLTSNGKKSHVEIFDAYRVDQRLFELASDDQHPTAIAYSADSKRFFMALDNKELKVYDGKSYVVQRNFAMPIVPTMLEVSANDYYLALAGGMQVVVVAQETGQARVTLPCSAEVKCVAFSDDSSMLGVLTSSGFSIYDTRSFTKQIDVPLTGTPTSFAFHPEGKYVGVVSADQTMTFVNLMDVNDCFTMNESDGHVSYLRFVKDGKKNIFLSYNTLNAIRYKLLGGFSPNYTKLLKEELLQRMEEWSKMREGETLEAYKERVNEESRLKQARLFEQEIATKMADNRVMNANVTLGGYNPQNNLLALNFDNMPTIYLTVPEGEVQDFMTADNLEFRDAVYGITKDDKFELIYANVYNKATGKQYEFNNLSRQSLDFMSADDSFVPIELVQQSSMEEVQLNTIKHHVVENARKQNLISDHTNIQVSTGVVADYDATGNRITNYKVGFNYTVDAQYSAHEDFAAGRYKISESNAAKSMLKIVAQAFEKDFAQYIKAGKKVVINITGSADALPINGAIAYDGSWGDIANEPYYLDNELSTMTITRQEGIRRNEQLAFVRAVAVKDYIEYTLTQFNTMNTDYKYHINLSDKTGGAYRRISVEFTFVNAFDK
;
A
#
# COMPACT_ATOMS: atom_id res chain seq x y z
N MET A 1 38.22 66.26 5.94
CA MET A 1 38.22 65.25 7.04
C MET A 1 36.85 64.59 7.10
N ILE A 2 36.71 63.42 6.61
CA ILE A 2 35.48 62.64 6.61
C ILE A 2 35.62 61.64 7.77
N PRO A 3 34.69 61.49 8.67
CA PRO A 3 34.88 60.70 9.88
C PRO A 3 34.78 59.20 9.61
N ILE A 4 35.74 58.48 10.14
CA ILE A 4 35.98 57.05 10.09
C ILE A 4 34.85 56.20 10.74
N SER A 5 33.77 56.81 11.25
CA SER A 5 32.72 56.11 12.02
C SER A 5 31.67 55.37 11.18
N LEU A 6 31.55 55.64 9.87
CA LEU A 6 30.53 55.02 9.00
C LEU A 6 30.96 53.68 8.42
N TYR A 7 32.28 53.38 8.40
CA TYR A 7 32.77 52.10 7.87
C TYR A 7 32.73 50.95 8.89
N THR A 8 32.86 51.28 10.18
CA THR A 8 32.82 50.30 11.25
C THR A 8 31.40 49.80 11.55
N PHE A 9 30.36 50.63 11.29
CA PHE A 9 28.98 50.21 11.51
C PHE A 9 28.46 49.27 10.41
N ARG A 10 28.87 49.47 9.15
CA ARG A 10 28.52 48.56 8.04
C ARG A 10 29.22 47.20 8.15
N TYR A 11 30.42 47.14 8.68
CA TYR A 11 31.17 45.90 8.82
C TYR A 11 30.62 45.03 9.99
N ARG A 12 30.17 45.67 11.09
CA ARG A 12 29.55 44.96 12.23
C ARG A 12 28.16 44.41 11.87
N THR A 13 27.37 45.10 11.07
CA THR A 13 26.04 44.62 10.65
C THR A 13 26.15 43.50 9.64
N MET A 14 27.10 43.54 8.70
CA MET A 14 27.32 42.43 7.77
C MET A 14 27.88 41.17 8.44
N HIS A 15 28.72 41.31 9.47
CA HIS A 15 29.23 40.19 10.24
C HIS A 15 28.14 39.54 11.11
N LYS A 16 27.21 40.29 11.68
CA LYS A 16 26.07 39.77 12.45
C LYS A 16 25.05 39.07 11.53
N VAL A 17 24.79 39.61 10.33
CA VAL A 17 23.89 38.98 9.36
C VAL A 17 24.51 37.71 8.76
N ARG A 18 25.82 37.70 8.48
CA ARG A 18 26.51 36.46 8.04
C ARG A 18 26.62 35.42 9.15
N SER A 19 26.82 35.80 10.38
CA SER A 19 26.85 34.87 11.51
C SER A 19 25.43 34.31 11.79
N SER A 20 24.38 35.14 11.71
CA SER A 20 23.00 34.68 11.88
C SER A 20 22.54 33.79 10.72
N MET A 21 22.90 34.12 9.48
CA MET A 21 22.61 33.22 8.31
C MET A 21 23.40 31.92 8.36
N MET A 22 24.65 31.97 8.82
CA MET A 22 25.47 30.77 8.94
C MET A 22 25.01 29.87 10.11
N THR A 23 24.51 30.45 11.20
CA THR A 23 23.93 29.72 12.33
C THR A 23 22.55 29.14 11.96
N THR A 24 21.73 29.87 11.18
CA THR A 24 20.45 29.35 10.68
C THR A 24 20.64 28.31 9.58
N LEU A 25 21.63 28.43 8.72
CA LEU A 25 22.01 27.38 7.76
C LEU A 25 22.65 26.16 8.44
N LEU A 26 23.44 26.36 9.50
CA LEU A 26 23.98 25.24 10.28
C LEU A 26 22.90 24.57 11.14
N SER A 27 21.92 25.31 11.66
CA SER A 27 20.78 24.70 12.37
C SER A 27 19.80 24.00 11.41
N CYS A 28 19.60 24.50 10.19
CA CYS A 28 18.84 23.76 9.15
C CYS A 28 19.59 22.55 8.60
N LEU A 29 20.94 22.57 8.57
CA LEU A 29 21.76 21.41 8.20
C LEU A 29 21.91 20.38 9.34
N LEU A 30 21.71 20.80 10.60
CA LEU A 30 21.74 19.89 11.76
C LEU A 30 20.39 19.24 12.06
N VAL A 31 19.27 19.74 11.50
CA VAL A 31 17.97 19.11 11.61
C VAL A 31 17.73 18.04 10.53
N SER A 32 18.56 18.01 9.47
CA SER A 32 18.49 16.98 8.42
C SER A 32 19.44 15.79 8.61
N ALA A 33 20.12 15.70 9.74
CA ALA A 33 21.06 14.60 10.06
C ALA A 33 20.84 14.08 11.47
N ALA A 34 19.59 13.83 11.86
CA ALA A 34 19.31 12.82 12.85
C ALA A 34 19.37 11.45 12.14
N SER A 35 20.57 11.04 11.73
CA SER A 35 20.84 9.64 11.47
C SER A 35 20.57 8.92 12.79
N ALA A 36 19.48 8.19 12.90
CA ALA A 36 19.29 7.27 13.99
C ALA A 36 20.49 6.31 13.99
N GLN A 37 21.44 6.55 14.89
CA GLN A 37 22.46 5.55 15.15
C GLN A 37 21.74 4.43 15.88
N ILE A 38 21.55 3.30 15.23
CA ILE A 38 21.31 2.09 16.01
C ILE A 38 22.60 1.80 16.75
N VAL A 39 22.57 2.15 17.97
CA VAL A 39 23.41 1.57 18.99
C VAL A 39 23.08 0.07 19.00
N ALA A 40 24.07 -0.78 19.22
CA ALA A 40 23.87 -2.21 19.41
C ALA A 40 22.60 -2.49 20.25
N PRO A 41 21.81 -3.53 19.90
CA PRO A 41 20.53 -3.79 20.54
C PRO A 41 20.65 -3.79 22.05
N THR A 42 19.86 -2.94 22.70
CA THR A 42 19.94 -2.70 24.15
C THR A 42 19.33 -3.82 24.98
N GLN A 43 18.68 -4.81 24.35
CA GLN A 43 18.15 -5.98 25.05
C GLN A 43 18.32 -7.27 24.25
N ALA A 44 19.21 -8.15 24.70
CA ALA A 44 19.09 -9.56 24.43
C ALA A 44 17.92 -10.10 25.26
N GLY A 45 16.76 -10.44 24.63
CA GLY A 45 15.76 -11.21 25.37
C GLY A 45 14.29 -10.84 25.24
N GLY A 46 13.87 -9.96 24.32
CA GLY A 46 12.46 -9.61 24.15
C GLY A 46 11.59 -10.66 23.44
N VAL A 47 12.19 -11.64 22.77
CA VAL A 47 11.46 -12.62 21.96
C VAL A 47 11.24 -13.93 22.72
N THR A 48 9.99 -14.28 22.91
CA THR A 48 9.61 -15.61 23.41
C THR A 48 9.23 -16.51 22.25
N VAL A 49 9.78 -17.73 22.21
CA VAL A 49 9.38 -18.73 21.20
C VAL A 49 8.18 -19.50 21.74
N ARG A 50 7.00 -19.25 21.18
CA ARG A 50 5.75 -19.95 21.57
C ARG A 50 5.61 -21.31 20.91
N LYS A 51 6.10 -21.46 19.69
CA LYS A 51 6.08 -22.72 18.94
C LYS A 51 7.26 -22.77 17.98
N SER A 52 7.86 -23.96 17.81
CA SER A 52 8.94 -24.19 16.86
C SER A 52 8.65 -25.43 16.04
N LEU A 53 8.76 -25.29 14.70
CA LEU A 53 8.69 -26.39 13.76
C LEU A 53 10.03 -26.44 13.03
N ASN A 54 10.66 -27.61 12.97
CA ASN A 54 11.96 -27.80 12.36
C ASN A 54 11.84 -28.86 11.27
N TYR A 55 12.23 -28.51 10.05
CA TYR A 55 12.25 -29.39 8.90
C TYR A 55 13.71 -29.61 8.48
N ARG A 56 14.27 -30.79 8.78
CA ARG A 56 15.65 -31.12 8.39
C ARG A 56 15.76 -31.21 6.88
N GLN A 57 16.87 -30.69 6.36
CA GLN A 57 17.17 -30.66 4.93
C GLN A 57 18.41 -31.52 4.63
N PRO A 58 18.45 -32.21 3.47
CA PRO A 58 19.53 -33.16 3.19
C PRO A 58 20.81 -32.51 2.70
N THR A 59 20.77 -31.26 2.25
CA THR A 59 21.90 -30.60 1.59
C THR A 59 22.02 -29.13 1.94
N THR A 60 23.24 -28.60 1.95
CA THR A 60 23.57 -27.20 2.20
C THR A 60 24.69 -26.75 1.27
N PRO A 61 24.82 -25.45 0.90
CA PRO A 61 23.80 -24.40 1.07
C PRO A 61 22.63 -24.58 0.12
N PHE A 62 21.51 -23.94 0.42
CA PHE A 62 20.33 -24.00 -0.42
C PHE A 62 19.64 -22.64 -0.58
N THR A 63 18.92 -22.48 -1.70
CA THR A 63 18.05 -21.35 -1.97
C THR A 63 16.62 -21.71 -1.56
N LEU A 64 15.95 -20.80 -0.89
CA LEU A 64 14.62 -21.01 -0.34
C LEU A 64 13.70 -19.89 -0.80
N ASP A 65 12.48 -20.22 -1.14
CA ASP A 65 11.38 -19.27 -1.19
C ASP A 65 10.11 -19.90 -0.60
N ASN A 66 9.29 -19.09 0.02
CA ASN A 66 8.03 -19.52 0.56
C ASN A 66 6.96 -18.45 0.38
N TYR A 67 5.78 -18.90 0.03
CA TYR A 67 4.60 -18.07 -0.04
C TYR A 67 3.44 -18.78 0.66
N LEU A 68 2.89 -18.17 1.71
CA LEU A 68 1.88 -18.80 2.57
C LEU A 68 2.34 -20.17 3.08
N TYR A 69 1.68 -21.26 2.64
CA TYR A 69 1.98 -22.64 3.04
C TYR A 69 2.91 -23.37 2.07
N SER A 70 3.20 -22.76 0.92
CA SER A 70 4.05 -23.37 -0.09
C SER A 70 5.51 -22.97 0.12
N THR A 71 6.32 -23.91 0.57
CA THR A 71 7.75 -23.72 0.77
C THR A 71 8.52 -24.72 -0.04
N PHE A 72 9.38 -24.20 -0.90
CA PHE A 72 10.29 -24.96 -1.73
C PHE A 72 11.71 -24.49 -1.53
N TYR A 73 12.65 -25.38 -1.64
CA TYR A 73 14.06 -25.04 -1.64
C TYR A 73 14.82 -25.83 -2.69
N ALA A 74 15.95 -25.27 -3.08
CA ALA A 74 16.81 -25.88 -4.09
C ALA A 74 18.26 -25.87 -3.64
N ALA A 75 18.92 -26.99 -3.85
CA ALA A 75 20.35 -27.14 -3.58
C ALA A 75 21.02 -27.78 -4.77
N ASP A 76 22.10 -27.18 -5.26
CA ASP A 76 22.79 -27.57 -6.48
C ASP A 76 21.82 -27.66 -7.67
N LYS A 77 21.52 -28.85 -8.15
CA LYS A 77 20.60 -29.12 -9.29
C LYS A 77 19.29 -29.78 -8.87
N ARG A 78 18.91 -29.72 -7.62
CA ARG A 78 17.77 -30.44 -7.06
C ARG A 78 16.84 -29.51 -6.33
N CYS A 79 15.54 -29.68 -6.57
CA CYS A 79 14.48 -28.96 -5.89
C CYS A 79 13.74 -29.90 -4.92
N TYR A 80 13.34 -29.36 -3.78
CA TYR A 80 12.73 -30.12 -2.69
C TYR A 80 11.54 -29.34 -2.13
N ASN A 81 10.56 -30.07 -1.63
CA ASN A 81 9.51 -29.47 -0.81
C ASN A 81 9.95 -29.34 0.66
N LEU A 82 9.12 -28.70 1.48
CA LEU A 82 9.41 -28.46 2.90
C LEU A 82 9.74 -29.75 3.68
N LYS A 83 9.16 -30.89 3.29
CA LYS A 83 9.41 -32.19 3.97
C LYS A 83 10.72 -32.86 3.51
N GLY A 84 11.50 -32.23 2.68
CA GLY A 84 12.75 -32.75 2.16
C GLY A 84 12.57 -33.79 1.03
N LEU A 85 11.37 -33.92 0.50
CA LEU A 85 11.12 -34.78 -0.65
C LEU A 85 11.60 -34.09 -1.93
N LEU A 86 12.37 -34.84 -2.71
CA LEU A 86 12.82 -34.39 -4.02
C LEU A 86 11.60 -34.22 -4.93
N ILE A 87 11.48 -33.05 -5.55
CA ILE A 87 10.34 -32.69 -6.42
C ILE A 87 10.78 -32.26 -7.82
N GLY A 88 12.06 -32.02 -8.06
CA GLY A 88 12.53 -31.64 -9.39
C GLY A 88 14.04 -31.68 -9.54
N HIS A 89 14.48 -31.91 -10.79
CA HIS A 89 15.86 -31.81 -11.21
C HIS A 89 16.03 -30.70 -12.25
N THR A 90 17.01 -29.84 -12.06
CA THR A 90 17.32 -28.76 -12.97
C THR A 90 18.50 -29.10 -13.88
N SER A 91 18.55 -28.45 -15.04
CA SER A 91 19.62 -28.64 -16.03
C SER A 91 20.98 -28.14 -15.52
N MET A 92 20.97 -27.04 -14.80
CA MET A 92 22.16 -26.38 -14.23
C MET A 92 21.97 -26.09 -12.74
N LYS A 93 23.01 -25.59 -12.09
CA LYS A 93 22.96 -25.19 -10.67
C LYS A 93 21.94 -24.08 -10.46
N VAL A 94 21.14 -24.22 -9.43
CA VAL A 94 20.12 -23.22 -9.06
C VAL A 94 20.81 -21.98 -8.49
N ALA A 95 20.46 -20.83 -9.07
CA ALA A 95 20.87 -19.51 -8.59
C ALA A 95 19.77 -18.82 -7.77
N SER A 96 18.52 -18.97 -8.19
CA SER A 96 17.35 -18.39 -7.50
C SER A 96 16.12 -19.28 -7.69
N LEU A 97 15.22 -19.25 -6.73
CA LEU A 97 13.93 -19.95 -6.77
C LEU A 97 12.84 -18.98 -6.37
N LYS A 98 11.71 -19.01 -7.07
CA LYS A 98 10.50 -18.22 -6.75
C LYS A 98 9.27 -19.11 -6.81
N VAL A 99 8.44 -19.03 -5.78
CA VAL A 99 7.18 -19.76 -5.69
C VAL A 99 6.07 -18.93 -6.29
N ASN A 100 5.25 -19.55 -7.15
CA ASN A 100 4.03 -18.91 -7.61
C ASN A 100 3.08 -18.69 -6.40
N PRO A 101 2.57 -17.48 -6.16
CA PRO A 101 1.71 -17.17 -5.01
C PRO A 101 0.46 -18.07 -4.88
N ALA A 102 -0.09 -18.57 -6.00
CA ALA A 102 -1.19 -19.55 -5.97
C ALA A 102 -0.73 -20.95 -5.53
N GLY A 103 0.57 -21.18 -5.35
CA GLY A 103 1.12 -22.46 -4.90
C GLY A 103 1.10 -23.58 -5.92
N VAL A 104 0.79 -23.29 -7.18
CA VAL A 104 0.62 -24.32 -8.25
C VAL A 104 1.89 -24.64 -9.02
N ALA A 105 2.89 -23.74 -8.98
CA ALA A 105 4.15 -23.86 -9.69
C ALA A 105 5.28 -23.19 -8.90
N TYR A 106 6.50 -23.51 -9.27
CA TYR A 106 7.68 -22.77 -8.85
C TYR A 106 8.63 -22.58 -10.04
N ALA A 107 9.29 -21.43 -10.05
CA ALA A 107 10.26 -21.04 -11.06
C ALA A 107 11.66 -21.12 -10.49
N VAL A 108 12.59 -21.62 -11.28
CA VAL A 108 14.01 -21.77 -10.90
C VAL A 108 14.86 -21.07 -11.94
N LEU A 109 15.63 -20.11 -11.51
CA LEU A 109 16.72 -19.53 -12.29
C LEU A 109 17.96 -20.40 -12.09
N THR A 110 18.46 -20.97 -13.16
CA THR A 110 19.66 -21.84 -13.15
C THR A 110 20.80 -21.19 -13.89
N SER A 111 22.03 -21.46 -13.46
CA SER A 111 23.22 -20.89 -14.11
C SER A 111 24.46 -21.77 -13.93
N ASN A 112 25.33 -21.77 -14.93
CA ASN A 112 26.68 -22.33 -14.85
C ASN A 112 27.79 -21.27 -14.95
N GLY A 113 27.43 -19.98 -14.82
CA GLY A 113 28.31 -18.81 -14.93
C GLY A 113 28.51 -18.33 -16.36
N LYS A 114 28.17 -19.12 -17.39
CA LYS A 114 28.21 -18.74 -18.80
C LYS A 114 26.83 -18.67 -19.44
N LYS A 115 25.95 -19.57 -19.05
CA LYS A 115 24.56 -19.65 -19.49
C LYS A 115 23.65 -19.62 -18.28
N SER A 116 22.47 -19.06 -18.45
CA SER A 116 21.41 -19.10 -17.46
C SER A 116 20.07 -19.38 -18.14
N HIS A 117 19.24 -20.18 -17.51
CA HIS A 117 17.89 -20.54 -17.97
C HIS A 117 16.90 -20.38 -16.83
N VAL A 118 15.63 -20.30 -17.19
CA VAL A 118 14.51 -20.35 -16.24
C VAL A 118 13.69 -21.60 -16.53
N GLU A 119 13.55 -22.43 -15.52
CA GLU A 119 12.78 -23.65 -15.58
C GLU A 119 11.56 -23.54 -14.66
N ILE A 120 10.38 -23.85 -15.17
CA ILE A 120 9.12 -23.80 -14.43
C ILE A 120 8.66 -25.23 -14.17
N PHE A 121 8.37 -25.53 -12.91
CA PHE A 121 7.94 -26.85 -12.47
C PHE A 121 6.54 -26.81 -11.85
N ASP A 122 5.81 -27.91 -12.04
CA ASP A 122 4.58 -28.18 -11.30
C ASP A 122 4.87 -28.38 -9.81
N ALA A 123 4.11 -27.74 -8.94
CA ALA A 123 4.34 -27.80 -7.49
C ALA A 123 3.88 -29.13 -6.85
N TYR A 124 3.05 -29.89 -7.54
CA TYR A 124 2.42 -31.12 -7.03
C TYR A 124 2.95 -32.41 -7.68
N ARG A 125 3.58 -32.30 -8.83
CA ARG A 125 4.05 -33.46 -9.61
C ARG A 125 5.57 -33.49 -9.66
N VAL A 126 6.14 -34.59 -9.20
CA VAL A 126 7.59 -34.78 -9.15
C VAL A 126 8.19 -34.74 -10.54
N ASP A 127 9.28 -34.00 -10.72
CA ASP A 127 10.05 -33.83 -11.95
C ASP A 127 9.25 -33.37 -13.18
N GLN A 128 8.04 -32.83 -12.98
CA GLN A 128 7.28 -32.29 -14.09
C GLN A 128 7.69 -30.85 -14.37
N ARG A 129 8.63 -30.68 -15.28
CA ARG A 129 8.94 -29.38 -15.86
C ARG A 129 7.84 -28.99 -16.83
N LEU A 130 7.21 -27.85 -16.57
CA LEU A 130 6.13 -27.29 -17.40
C LEU A 130 6.70 -26.49 -18.56
N PHE A 131 7.69 -25.66 -18.29
CA PHE A 131 8.28 -24.74 -19.26
C PHE A 131 9.78 -24.57 -19.02
N GLU A 132 10.49 -24.29 -20.10
CA GLU A 132 11.85 -23.78 -20.10
C GLU A 132 11.85 -22.46 -20.86
N LEU A 133 12.24 -21.38 -20.19
CA LEU A 133 12.24 -20.03 -20.72
C LEU A 133 13.67 -19.55 -20.90
N ALA A 134 13.90 -18.81 -21.94
CA ALA A 134 15.16 -18.34 -22.48
C ALA A 134 15.85 -19.35 -23.41
N SER A 135 16.37 -18.82 -24.50
CA SER A 135 17.23 -19.52 -25.46
C SER A 135 18.69 -19.34 -25.08
N ASP A 136 19.59 -20.03 -25.80
CA ASP A 136 21.04 -19.94 -25.59
C ASP A 136 21.63 -18.51 -25.69
N ASP A 137 20.96 -17.61 -26.40
CA ASP A 137 21.37 -16.21 -26.59
C ASP A 137 20.78 -15.26 -25.55
N GLN A 138 20.03 -15.76 -24.57
CA GLN A 138 19.39 -14.96 -23.53
C GLN A 138 19.92 -15.38 -22.16
N HIS A 139 20.31 -14.38 -21.36
CA HIS A 139 20.87 -14.59 -20.04
C HIS A 139 19.96 -14.00 -18.96
N PRO A 140 19.00 -14.76 -18.43
CA PRO A 140 18.18 -14.34 -17.29
C PRO A 140 19.06 -14.00 -16.08
N THR A 141 18.76 -12.87 -15.43
CA THR A 141 19.48 -12.37 -14.24
C THR A 141 18.61 -12.38 -13.00
N ALA A 142 17.29 -12.21 -13.13
CA ALA A 142 16.36 -12.23 -12.03
C ALA A 142 14.94 -12.62 -12.47
N ILE A 143 14.18 -13.20 -11.55
CA ILE A 143 12.80 -13.64 -11.79
C ILE A 143 11.88 -13.24 -10.64
N ALA A 144 10.59 -13.04 -10.94
CA ALA A 144 9.54 -12.80 -9.94
C ALA A 144 8.15 -13.20 -10.48
N TYR A 145 7.23 -13.53 -9.58
CA TYR A 145 5.81 -13.63 -9.88
C TYR A 145 5.07 -12.37 -9.43
N SER A 146 3.98 -12.02 -10.10
CA SER A 146 3.00 -11.06 -9.57
C SER A 146 2.30 -11.65 -8.35
N ALA A 147 1.85 -10.78 -7.43
CA ALA A 147 1.16 -11.22 -6.22
C ALA A 147 -0.16 -11.95 -6.53
N ASP A 148 -0.84 -11.58 -7.62
CA ASP A 148 -2.04 -12.25 -8.11
C ASP A 148 -1.77 -13.52 -8.96
N SER A 149 -0.50 -13.90 -9.10
CA SER A 149 -0.05 -15.06 -9.91
C SER A 149 -0.35 -14.99 -11.42
N LYS A 150 -0.88 -13.86 -11.91
CA LYS A 150 -1.25 -13.75 -13.34
C LYS A 150 -0.08 -13.44 -14.25
N ARG A 151 1.06 -13.01 -13.71
CA ARG A 151 2.24 -12.67 -14.47
C ARG A 151 3.49 -13.28 -13.88
N PHE A 152 4.43 -13.52 -14.75
CA PHE A 152 5.78 -13.92 -14.43
C PHE A 152 6.76 -12.97 -15.11
N PHE A 153 7.73 -12.47 -14.35
CA PHE A 153 8.74 -11.52 -14.81
C PHE A 153 10.09 -12.18 -14.91
N MET A 154 10.78 -11.94 -16.02
CA MET A 154 12.14 -12.40 -16.25
C MET A 154 12.98 -11.24 -16.77
N ALA A 155 13.97 -10.84 -15.99
CA ALA A 155 14.96 -9.84 -16.38
C ALA A 155 16.15 -10.49 -17.08
N LEU A 156 16.68 -9.82 -18.10
CA LEU A 156 17.81 -10.27 -18.89
C LEU A 156 19.01 -9.33 -18.74
N ASP A 157 20.19 -9.82 -19.01
CA ASP A 157 21.45 -9.06 -18.95
C ASP A 157 21.57 -7.94 -20.01
N ASN A 158 20.80 -8.05 -21.10
CA ASN A 158 20.69 -7.03 -22.15
C ASN A 158 19.76 -5.86 -21.76
N LYS A 159 19.30 -5.77 -20.50
CA LYS A 159 18.35 -4.79 -19.98
C LYS A 159 16.94 -4.93 -20.54
N GLU A 160 16.54 -6.10 -20.93
CA GLU A 160 15.16 -6.41 -21.31
C GLU A 160 14.43 -7.11 -20.15
N LEU A 161 13.23 -6.65 -19.83
CA LEU A 161 12.31 -7.32 -18.92
C LEU A 161 11.20 -7.96 -19.73
N LYS A 162 11.10 -9.27 -19.69
CA LYS A 162 10.01 -10.03 -20.31
C LYS A 162 8.92 -10.29 -19.30
N VAL A 163 7.69 -10.02 -19.71
CA VAL A 163 6.49 -10.30 -18.92
C VAL A 163 5.72 -11.43 -19.60
N TYR A 164 5.54 -12.49 -18.87
CA TYR A 164 4.82 -13.68 -19.32
C TYR A 164 3.46 -13.76 -18.63
N ASP A 165 2.50 -14.38 -19.30
CA ASP A 165 1.29 -14.86 -18.62
C ASP A 165 1.67 -15.91 -17.57
N GLY A 166 1.16 -15.75 -16.34
CA GLY A 166 1.57 -16.58 -15.20
C GLY A 166 1.09 -18.03 -15.23
N LYS A 167 0.25 -18.40 -16.21
CA LYS A 167 -0.29 -19.76 -16.38
C LYS A 167 0.25 -20.43 -17.63
N SER A 168 0.19 -19.75 -18.77
CA SER A 168 0.63 -20.29 -20.07
C SER A 168 2.11 -20.02 -20.36
N TYR A 169 2.74 -19.10 -19.63
CA TYR A 169 4.11 -18.63 -19.83
C TYR A 169 4.39 -18.14 -21.25
N VAL A 170 3.38 -17.63 -21.92
CA VAL A 170 3.51 -16.93 -23.20
C VAL A 170 3.90 -15.48 -22.93
N VAL A 171 4.87 -14.97 -23.69
CA VAL A 171 5.30 -13.56 -23.59
C VAL A 171 4.13 -12.64 -23.92
N GLN A 172 3.78 -11.79 -22.99
CA GLN A 172 2.76 -10.76 -23.17
C GLN A 172 3.36 -9.42 -23.58
N ARG A 173 4.52 -9.06 -23.00
CA ARG A 173 5.19 -7.76 -23.19
C ARG A 173 6.67 -7.86 -22.92
N ASN A 174 7.39 -6.90 -23.51
CA ASN A 174 8.80 -6.65 -23.23
C ASN A 174 8.98 -5.19 -22.87
N PHE A 175 9.81 -4.91 -21.87
CA PHE A 175 10.16 -3.56 -21.45
C PHE A 175 11.69 -3.39 -21.47
N ALA A 176 12.14 -2.20 -21.87
CA ALA A 176 13.54 -1.82 -21.65
C ALA A 176 13.74 -1.38 -20.19
N MET A 177 14.75 -1.90 -19.54
CA MET A 177 15.11 -1.56 -18.16
C MET A 177 16.28 -0.57 -18.13
N PRO A 178 16.31 0.37 -17.18
CA PRO A 178 17.45 1.28 -17.02
C PRO A 178 18.71 0.58 -16.50
N ILE A 179 18.55 -0.52 -15.77
CA ILE A 179 19.64 -1.30 -15.16
C ILE A 179 19.53 -2.78 -15.53
N VAL A 180 20.58 -3.55 -15.28
CA VAL A 180 20.51 -5.02 -15.22
C VAL A 180 20.25 -5.40 -13.78
N PRO A 181 19.04 -5.84 -13.42
CA PRO A 181 18.73 -6.21 -12.05
C PRO A 181 19.26 -7.62 -11.72
N THR A 182 19.73 -7.79 -10.51
CA THR A 182 20.03 -9.09 -9.91
C THR A 182 18.91 -9.59 -9.01
N MET A 183 17.94 -8.73 -8.71
CA MET A 183 16.76 -9.03 -7.91
C MET A 183 15.55 -8.30 -8.47
N LEU A 184 14.39 -8.98 -8.42
CA LEU A 184 13.07 -8.45 -8.73
C LEU A 184 12.18 -8.68 -7.53
N GLU A 185 11.43 -7.65 -7.14
CA GLU A 185 10.41 -7.76 -6.09
C GLU A 185 9.13 -7.03 -6.52
N VAL A 186 7.99 -7.69 -6.34
CA VAL A 186 6.68 -7.18 -6.75
C VAL A 186 5.91 -6.71 -5.51
N SER A 187 5.28 -5.54 -5.58
CA SER A 187 4.42 -5.07 -4.51
C SER A 187 3.17 -5.95 -4.36
N ALA A 188 2.68 -6.13 -3.13
CA ALA A 188 1.53 -7.00 -2.85
C ALA A 188 0.23 -6.56 -3.57
N ASN A 189 0.11 -5.28 -3.91
CA ASN A 189 -1.01 -4.74 -4.70
C ASN A 189 -0.80 -4.85 -6.23
N ASP A 190 0.28 -5.47 -6.69
CA ASP A 190 0.63 -5.61 -8.11
C ASP A 190 0.80 -4.29 -8.89
N TYR A 191 1.10 -3.20 -8.17
CA TYR A 191 1.26 -1.90 -8.83
C TYR A 191 2.71 -1.60 -9.20
N TYR A 192 3.66 -1.99 -8.34
CA TYR A 192 5.08 -1.71 -8.50
C TYR A 192 5.91 -2.98 -8.69
N LEU A 193 6.98 -2.84 -9.46
CA LEU A 193 8.07 -3.81 -9.56
C LEU A 193 9.39 -3.08 -9.23
N ALA A 194 10.08 -3.52 -8.18
CA ALA A 194 11.40 -3.04 -7.83
C ALA A 194 12.47 -3.87 -8.57
N LEU A 195 13.34 -3.18 -9.27
CA LEU A 195 14.49 -3.69 -9.98
C LEU A 195 15.73 -3.31 -9.17
N ALA A 196 16.40 -4.26 -8.54
CA ALA A 196 17.57 -3.98 -7.72
C ALA A 196 18.84 -4.58 -8.32
N GLY A 197 19.90 -3.79 -8.33
CA GLY A 197 21.21 -4.23 -8.84
C GLY A 197 22.32 -3.23 -8.56
N GLY A 198 23.46 -3.72 -8.12
CA GLY A 198 24.58 -2.89 -7.73
C GLY A 198 24.25 -1.96 -6.56
N MET A 199 24.39 -0.65 -6.75
CA MET A 199 24.15 0.38 -5.73
C MET A 199 22.89 1.20 -6.03
N GLN A 200 21.85 0.60 -6.61
CA GLN A 200 20.62 1.30 -6.91
C GLN A 200 19.40 0.38 -6.97
N VAL A 201 18.25 0.94 -6.69
CA VAL A 201 16.94 0.32 -6.90
C VAL A 201 16.13 1.23 -7.83
N VAL A 202 15.59 0.66 -8.90
CA VAL A 202 14.66 1.36 -9.78
C VAL A 202 13.28 0.76 -9.59
N VAL A 203 12.32 1.57 -9.20
CA VAL A 203 10.93 1.14 -9.10
C VAL A 203 10.22 1.50 -10.40
N VAL A 204 9.58 0.53 -11.01
CA VAL A 204 8.80 0.72 -12.23
C VAL A 204 7.32 0.39 -11.97
N ALA A 205 6.45 1.03 -12.73
CA ALA A 205 5.06 0.61 -12.78
C ALA A 205 4.97 -0.75 -13.50
N GLN A 206 4.43 -1.75 -12.83
CA GLN A 206 4.36 -3.13 -13.31
C GLN A 206 3.69 -3.26 -14.68
N GLU A 207 2.67 -2.43 -14.95
CA GLU A 207 1.89 -2.48 -16.19
C GLU A 207 2.61 -1.91 -17.40
N THR A 208 3.38 -0.85 -17.22
CA THR A 208 3.98 -0.09 -18.32
C THR A 208 5.50 -0.27 -18.41
N GLY A 209 6.13 -0.80 -17.37
CA GLY A 209 7.58 -0.89 -17.27
C GLY A 209 8.27 0.47 -17.06
N GLN A 210 7.49 1.55 -16.89
CA GLN A 210 8.04 2.89 -16.75
C GLN A 210 8.60 3.12 -15.36
N ALA A 211 9.80 3.70 -15.33
CA ALA A 211 10.46 4.08 -14.08
C ALA A 211 9.66 5.17 -13.36
N ARG A 212 9.33 4.90 -12.10
CA ARG A 212 8.71 5.84 -11.17
C ARG A 212 9.77 6.64 -10.44
N VAL A 213 10.76 5.93 -9.95
CA VAL A 213 11.86 6.50 -9.18
C VAL A 213 13.11 5.66 -9.36
N THR A 214 14.27 6.31 -9.24
CA THR A 214 15.56 5.67 -9.05
C THR A 214 16.07 6.05 -7.67
N LEU A 215 16.29 5.05 -6.82
CA LEU A 215 16.80 5.21 -5.46
C LEU A 215 18.29 4.85 -5.45
N PRO A 216 19.19 5.85 -5.41
CA PRO A 216 20.62 5.59 -5.28
C PRO A 216 20.92 5.10 -3.86
N CYS A 217 21.75 4.09 -3.74
CA CYS A 217 22.19 3.50 -2.48
C CYS A 217 23.66 3.82 -2.22
N SER A 218 24.03 4.02 -0.95
CA SER A 218 25.41 4.27 -0.54
C SER A 218 26.31 3.03 -0.58
N ALA A 219 25.69 1.84 -0.65
CA ALA A 219 26.37 0.55 -0.67
C ALA A 219 25.59 -0.44 -1.56
N GLU A 220 26.18 -1.61 -1.80
CA GLU A 220 25.57 -2.67 -2.62
C GLU A 220 24.25 -3.15 -2.01
N VAL A 221 23.22 -3.21 -2.85
CA VAL A 221 21.87 -3.70 -2.46
C VAL A 221 21.93 -5.22 -2.28
N LYS A 222 21.51 -5.69 -1.11
CA LYS A 222 21.47 -7.10 -0.74
C LYS A 222 20.08 -7.70 -0.77
N CYS A 223 19.06 -6.89 -0.51
CA CYS A 223 17.66 -7.32 -0.52
C CYS A 223 16.74 -6.11 -0.72
N VAL A 224 15.60 -6.34 -1.37
CA VAL A 224 14.48 -5.41 -1.45
C VAL A 224 13.21 -6.14 -1.09
N ALA A 225 12.30 -5.47 -0.39
CA ALA A 225 11.00 -6.04 -0.04
C ALA A 225 9.95 -4.92 0.05
N PHE A 226 8.72 -5.23 -0.35
CA PHE A 226 7.56 -4.39 -0.05
C PHE A 226 6.87 -4.88 1.23
N SER A 227 6.26 -3.96 1.97
CA SER A 227 5.35 -4.34 3.05
C SER A 227 4.08 -5.02 2.50
N ASP A 228 3.41 -5.83 3.32
CA ASP A 228 2.20 -6.59 2.92
C ASP A 228 1.07 -5.69 2.41
N ASP A 229 0.98 -4.45 2.92
CA ASP A 229 0.01 -3.44 2.48
C ASP A 229 0.52 -2.58 1.31
N SER A 230 1.73 -2.84 0.83
CA SER A 230 2.42 -2.10 -0.23
C SER A 230 2.68 -0.62 0.08
N SER A 231 2.53 -0.18 1.33
CA SER A 231 2.76 1.22 1.72
C SER A 231 4.23 1.57 1.88
N MET A 232 5.10 0.57 2.05
CA MET A 232 6.53 0.75 2.28
C MET A 232 7.38 -0.12 1.36
N LEU A 233 8.54 0.42 0.96
CA LEU A 233 9.61 -0.30 0.29
C LEU A 233 10.85 -0.29 1.18
N GLY A 234 11.31 -1.46 1.58
CA GLY A 234 12.56 -1.66 2.30
C GLY A 234 13.71 -1.99 1.35
N VAL A 235 14.83 -1.32 1.52
CA VAL A 235 16.07 -1.56 0.78
C VAL A 235 17.17 -1.88 1.76
N LEU A 236 17.65 -3.12 1.73
CA LEU A 236 18.79 -3.57 2.51
C LEU A 236 20.06 -3.43 1.67
N THR A 237 21.06 -2.78 2.22
CA THR A 237 22.41 -2.68 1.62
C THR A 237 23.43 -3.37 2.53
N SER A 238 24.67 -3.45 2.08
CA SER A 238 25.76 -4.00 2.91
C SER A 238 26.09 -3.15 4.14
N SER A 239 25.54 -1.93 4.27
CA SER A 239 25.80 -1.01 5.39
C SER A 239 24.61 -0.72 6.29
N GLY A 240 23.40 -1.18 5.93
CA GLY A 240 22.20 -0.89 6.67
C GLY A 240 20.95 -1.03 5.82
N PHE A 241 19.80 -0.58 6.34
CA PHE A 241 18.57 -0.57 5.56
C PHE A 241 17.90 0.81 5.57
N SER A 242 17.15 1.07 4.50
CA SER A 242 16.31 2.26 4.37
C SER A 242 14.87 1.85 4.07
N ILE A 243 13.91 2.59 4.63
CA ILE A 243 12.49 2.43 4.35
C ILE A 243 11.99 3.66 3.60
N TYR A 244 11.29 3.43 2.52
CA TYR A 244 10.69 4.46 1.67
C TYR A 244 9.16 4.32 1.69
N ASP A 245 8.46 5.44 1.78
CA ASP A 245 7.03 5.50 1.50
C ASP A 245 6.78 5.25 0.00
N THR A 246 5.87 4.37 -0.37
CA THR A 246 5.67 3.98 -1.78
C THR A 246 4.82 4.96 -2.58
N ARG A 247 4.16 5.93 -1.95
CA ARG A 247 3.40 6.97 -2.64
C ARG A 247 4.32 8.06 -3.16
N SER A 248 5.22 8.54 -2.29
CA SER A 248 6.14 9.64 -2.57
C SER A 248 7.54 9.18 -2.92
N PHE A 249 7.90 7.94 -2.59
CA PHE A 249 9.26 7.39 -2.59
C PHE A 249 10.26 8.24 -1.78
N THR A 250 9.76 8.94 -0.78
CA THR A 250 10.61 9.64 0.19
C THR A 250 11.13 8.65 1.23
N LYS A 251 12.41 8.81 1.57
CA LYS A 251 13.04 8.01 2.63
C LYS A 251 12.47 8.44 3.97
N GLN A 252 11.85 7.50 4.69
CA GLN A 252 11.26 7.71 6.01
C GLN A 252 12.22 7.30 7.12
N ILE A 253 12.94 6.20 6.93
CA ILE A 253 13.81 5.61 7.94
C ILE A 253 15.12 5.22 7.25
N ASP A 254 16.23 5.46 7.95
CA ASP A 254 17.57 5.06 7.50
C ASP A 254 18.36 4.55 8.70
N VAL A 255 18.67 3.25 8.67
CA VAL A 255 19.22 2.53 9.81
C VAL A 255 20.55 1.91 9.42
N PRO A 256 21.69 2.45 9.89
CA PRO A 256 22.97 1.79 9.74
C PRO A 256 23.02 0.53 10.61
N LEU A 257 23.57 -0.53 10.05
CA LEU A 257 23.77 -1.81 10.75
C LEU A 257 25.26 -2.12 10.89
N THR A 258 25.60 -2.68 12.03
CA THR A 258 26.92 -3.29 12.25
C THR A 258 26.92 -4.71 11.68
N GLY A 259 28.00 -5.11 11.03
CA GLY A 259 28.08 -6.39 10.34
C GLY A 259 27.67 -6.30 8.87
N THR A 260 27.61 -7.45 8.21
CA THR A 260 27.19 -7.53 6.80
C THR A 260 25.78 -8.14 6.75
N PRO A 261 24.73 -7.34 6.57
CA PRO A 261 23.37 -7.87 6.48
C PRO A 261 23.18 -8.65 5.17
N THR A 262 22.37 -9.72 5.23
CA THR A 262 22.20 -10.67 4.13
C THR A 262 20.74 -10.84 3.70
N SER A 263 19.79 -10.66 4.59
CA SER A 263 18.35 -10.85 4.33
C SER A 263 17.50 -9.88 5.12
N PHE A 264 16.34 -9.54 4.59
CA PHE A 264 15.42 -8.54 5.12
C PHE A 264 13.98 -8.95 4.84
N ALA A 265 13.08 -8.77 5.82
CA ALA A 265 11.66 -8.97 5.63
C ALA A 265 10.82 -8.06 6.54
N PHE A 266 9.70 -7.57 6.03
CA PHE A 266 8.69 -6.91 6.84
C PHE A 266 7.88 -7.91 7.67
N HIS A 267 7.60 -7.57 8.91
CA HIS A 267 6.52 -8.18 9.66
C HIS A 267 5.18 -7.80 9.02
N PRO A 268 4.24 -8.73 8.86
CA PRO A 268 2.98 -8.46 8.14
C PRO A 268 2.10 -7.34 8.69
N GLU A 269 2.28 -6.97 9.95
CA GLU A 269 1.59 -5.83 10.56
C GLU A 269 2.26 -4.48 10.24
N GLY A 270 3.42 -4.49 9.56
CA GLY A 270 4.11 -3.29 9.11
C GLY A 270 4.84 -2.49 10.21
N LYS A 271 4.87 -2.97 11.45
CA LYS A 271 5.55 -2.29 12.57
C LYS A 271 7.01 -2.69 12.73
N TYR A 272 7.35 -3.92 12.39
CA TYR A 272 8.70 -4.45 12.56
C TYR A 272 9.28 -4.91 11.23
N VAL A 273 10.60 -4.88 11.18
CA VAL A 273 11.38 -5.57 10.15
C VAL A 273 12.34 -6.54 10.81
N GLY A 274 12.58 -7.67 10.15
CA GLY A 274 13.61 -8.61 10.52
C GLY A 274 14.80 -8.49 9.58
N VAL A 275 16.01 -8.44 10.12
CA VAL A 275 17.27 -8.41 9.36
C VAL A 275 18.17 -9.51 9.84
N VAL A 276 18.77 -10.23 8.90
CA VAL A 276 19.81 -11.23 9.19
C VAL A 276 21.17 -10.64 8.86
N SER A 277 22.12 -10.76 9.77
CA SER A 277 23.53 -10.40 9.57
C SER A 277 24.41 -11.62 9.32
N ALA A 278 25.58 -11.42 8.75
CA ALA A 278 26.52 -12.50 8.42
C ALA A 278 27.04 -13.28 9.66
N ASP A 279 26.99 -12.67 10.84
CA ASP A 279 27.26 -13.32 12.13
C ASP A 279 26.10 -14.18 12.64
N GLN A 280 25.01 -14.30 11.81
CA GLN A 280 23.83 -15.12 12.04
C GLN A 280 22.87 -14.58 13.09
N THR A 281 23.09 -13.36 13.51
CA THR A 281 22.15 -12.62 14.35
C THR A 281 20.95 -12.19 13.53
N MET A 282 19.76 -12.47 14.02
CA MET A 282 18.51 -11.93 13.51
C MET A 282 18.11 -10.75 14.41
N THR A 283 18.10 -9.56 13.83
CA THR A 283 17.69 -8.33 14.51
C THR A 283 16.30 -7.94 14.07
N PHE A 284 15.42 -7.66 15.01
CA PHE A 284 14.06 -7.17 14.76
C PHE A 284 13.98 -5.72 15.21
N VAL A 285 13.68 -4.84 14.30
CA VAL A 285 13.66 -3.38 14.50
C VAL A 285 12.24 -2.88 14.42
N ASN A 286 11.80 -2.15 15.44
CA ASN A 286 10.53 -1.45 15.45
C ASN A 286 10.66 -0.19 14.57
N LEU A 287 9.85 -0.07 13.53
CA LEU A 287 9.88 1.07 12.60
C LEU A 287 9.30 2.35 13.19
N MET A 288 8.52 2.26 14.26
CA MET A 288 7.98 3.44 14.97
C MET A 288 8.98 4.00 15.99
N ASP A 289 9.87 3.13 16.50
CA ASP A 289 10.97 3.52 17.41
C ASP A 289 12.16 2.60 17.14
N VAL A 290 13.07 3.02 16.29
CA VAL A 290 14.22 2.21 15.85
C VAL A 290 15.17 1.81 16.98
N ASN A 291 15.06 2.45 18.15
CA ASN A 291 15.80 2.07 19.36
C ASN A 291 15.15 0.88 20.09
N ASP A 292 13.86 0.62 19.84
CA ASP A 292 13.16 -0.57 20.28
C ASP A 292 13.48 -1.72 19.32
N CYS A 293 14.61 -2.36 19.54
CA CYS A 293 15.05 -3.49 18.76
C CYS A 293 15.48 -4.65 19.67
N PHE A 294 15.34 -5.86 19.17
CA PHE A 294 15.73 -7.07 19.87
C PHE A 294 16.38 -8.08 18.93
N THR A 295 17.16 -8.99 19.48
CA THR A 295 17.90 -9.97 18.69
C THR A 295 17.57 -11.39 19.07
N MET A 296 17.71 -12.28 18.10
CA MET A 296 17.66 -13.72 18.28
C MET A 296 18.85 -14.33 17.54
N ASN A 297 19.62 -15.16 18.26
CA ASN A 297 20.72 -15.90 17.69
C ASN A 297 20.30 -17.36 17.44
N GLU A 298 20.83 -17.92 16.36
CA GLU A 298 20.66 -19.32 16.05
C GLU A 298 22.00 -20.06 16.20
N SER A 299 22.05 -20.97 17.16
CA SER A 299 23.28 -21.71 17.49
C SER A 299 23.74 -22.68 16.40
N ASP A 300 22.81 -23.16 15.56
CA ASP A 300 23.11 -24.16 14.51
C ASP A 300 23.63 -23.55 13.21
N GLY A 301 23.93 -22.27 13.20
CA GLY A 301 24.66 -21.50 12.21
C GLY A 301 24.05 -21.38 10.81
N HIS A 302 24.37 -20.39 10.06
CA HIS A 302 24.03 -20.10 8.65
C HIS A 302 22.58 -19.74 8.35
N VAL A 303 22.10 -18.65 8.96
CA VAL A 303 20.87 -18.01 8.51
C VAL A 303 21.21 -17.08 7.32
N SER A 304 20.64 -17.34 6.15
CA SER A 304 20.83 -16.52 4.95
C SER A 304 19.53 -16.04 4.34
N TYR A 305 18.40 -16.50 4.88
CA TYR A 305 17.05 -16.16 4.44
C TYR A 305 16.14 -16.03 5.65
N LEU A 306 15.28 -15.05 5.58
CA LEU A 306 14.28 -14.77 6.61
C LEU A 306 13.01 -14.26 5.94
N ARG A 307 11.85 -14.75 6.39
CA ARG A 307 10.54 -14.26 5.97
C ARG A 307 9.51 -14.46 7.06
N PHE A 308 8.54 -13.56 7.15
CA PHE A 308 7.36 -13.78 7.96
C PHE A 308 6.26 -14.43 7.13
N VAL A 309 5.58 -15.43 7.68
CA VAL A 309 4.52 -16.18 7.01
C VAL A 309 3.28 -16.21 7.88
N LYS A 310 2.15 -15.77 7.33
CA LYS A 310 0.86 -15.84 8.02
C LYS A 310 0.30 -17.26 7.98
N ASP A 311 -0.14 -17.77 9.14
CA ASP A 311 -0.92 -18.99 9.30
C ASP A 311 -2.33 -18.62 9.81
N GLY A 312 -3.25 -18.43 8.89
CA GLY A 312 -4.58 -17.90 9.19
C GLY A 312 -4.56 -16.43 9.64
N LYS A 313 -5.56 -16.02 10.41
CA LYS A 313 -5.73 -14.61 10.81
C LYS A 313 -4.86 -14.18 12.02
N LYS A 314 -4.36 -15.13 12.81
CA LYS A 314 -3.78 -14.82 14.12
C LYS A 314 -2.32 -15.24 14.31
N ASN A 315 -1.81 -16.13 13.49
CA ASN A 315 -0.46 -16.67 13.70
C ASN A 315 0.48 -16.14 12.61
N ILE A 316 1.57 -15.51 13.04
CA ILE A 316 2.66 -15.07 12.19
C ILE A 316 3.89 -15.84 12.58
N PHE A 317 4.36 -16.69 11.68
CA PHE A 317 5.58 -17.45 11.87
C PHE A 317 6.76 -16.74 11.23
N LEU A 318 7.87 -16.70 11.92
CA LEU A 318 9.16 -16.41 11.32
C LEU A 318 9.68 -17.68 10.66
N SER A 319 9.86 -17.64 9.34
CA SER A 319 10.49 -18.70 8.55
C SER A 319 11.94 -18.32 8.25
N TYR A 320 12.87 -19.19 8.50
CA TYR A 320 14.28 -19.00 8.17
C TYR A 320 15.01 -20.33 7.96
N ASN A 321 16.11 -20.28 7.23
CA ASN A 321 16.97 -21.44 7.05
C ASN A 321 18.12 -21.46 8.08
N THR A 322 18.58 -22.66 8.36
CA THR A 322 19.86 -22.89 9.02
C THR A 322 20.75 -23.74 8.10
N LEU A 323 21.91 -24.17 8.55
CA LEU A 323 22.80 -24.97 7.74
C LEU A 323 22.14 -26.25 7.18
N ASN A 324 21.25 -26.87 7.95
CA ASN A 324 20.65 -28.16 7.63
C ASN A 324 19.13 -28.24 7.92
N ALA A 325 18.46 -27.13 8.12
CA ALA A 325 17.04 -27.11 8.40
C ALA A 325 16.35 -25.83 7.92
N ILE A 326 15.06 -25.93 7.66
CA ILE A 326 14.15 -24.79 7.58
C ILE A 326 13.38 -24.76 8.90
N ARG A 327 13.33 -23.61 9.53
CA ARG A 327 12.67 -23.41 10.82
C ARG A 327 11.51 -22.44 10.69
N TYR A 328 10.43 -22.76 11.40
CA TYR A 328 9.28 -21.89 11.60
C TYR A 328 9.13 -21.67 13.10
N LYS A 329 9.21 -20.42 13.52
CA LYS A 329 9.01 -20.06 14.94
C LYS A 329 7.84 -19.10 15.05
N LEU A 330 6.85 -19.45 15.86
CA LEU A 330 5.83 -18.54 16.32
C LEU A 330 6.43 -17.75 17.48
N LEU A 331 6.76 -16.52 17.22
CA LEU A 331 7.40 -15.63 18.18
C LEU A 331 6.33 -14.82 18.93
N GLY A 332 6.57 -14.60 20.22
CA GLY A 332 5.92 -13.59 21.04
C GLY A 332 6.91 -12.48 21.34
N GLY A 333 6.42 -11.31 21.70
CA GLY A 333 7.26 -10.14 22.01
C GLY A 333 7.11 -9.00 21.00
N PHE A 334 6.58 -9.27 19.80
CA PHE A 334 6.14 -8.20 18.91
C PHE A 334 4.90 -7.52 19.49
N SER A 335 4.97 -6.22 19.70
CA SER A 335 3.78 -5.44 20.02
C SER A 335 2.96 -5.24 18.74
N PRO A 336 1.63 -5.26 18.81
CA PRO A 336 0.78 -4.91 17.68
C PRO A 336 1.09 -3.51 17.18
N ASN A 337 0.78 -3.23 15.94
CA ASN A 337 0.75 -1.86 15.43
C ASN A 337 -0.56 -1.20 15.90
N TYR A 338 -0.51 -0.60 17.09
CA TYR A 338 -1.68 0.01 17.73
C TYR A 338 -2.23 1.18 16.90
N THR A 339 -1.35 1.99 16.32
CA THR A 339 -1.72 3.11 15.46
C THR A 339 -2.52 2.63 14.24
N LYS A 340 -2.06 1.55 13.59
CA LYS A 340 -2.78 0.94 12.46
C LYS A 340 -4.14 0.38 12.88
N LEU A 341 -4.18 -0.39 13.96
CA LEU A 341 -5.41 -0.97 14.47
C LEU A 341 -6.42 0.10 14.89
N LEU A 342 -5.94 1.14 15.57
CA LEU A 342 -6.77 2.29 15.95
C LEU A 342 -7.33 2.97 14.72
N LYS A 343 -6.49 3.26 13.72
CA LYS A 343 -6.92 3.90 12.47
C LYS A 343 -7.98 3.07 11.74
N GLU A 344 -7.78 1.77 11.61
CA GLU A 344 -8.74 0.87 10.96
C GLU A 344 -10.11 0.87 11.68
N GLU A 345 -10.13 0.73 13.01
CA GLU A 345 -11.37 0.76 13.80
C GLU A 345 -12.00 2.16 13.80
N LEU A 346 -11.19 3.22 13.87
CA LEU A 346 -11.67 4.60 13.81
C LEU A 346 -12.40 4.88 12.49
N LEU A 347 -11.79 4.52 11.37
CA LEU A 347 -12.37 4.75 10.05
C LEU A 347 -13.67 3.96 9.88
N GLN A 348 -13.73 2.72 10.36
CA GLN A 348 -14.95 1.92 10.33
C GLN A 348 -16.07 2.57 11.16
N ARG A 349 -15.77 3.05 12.37
CA ARG A 349 -16.75 3.73 13.21
C ARG A 349 -17.19 5.08 12.64
N MET A 350 -16.26 5.83 12.04
CA MET A 350 -16.59 7.09 11.37
C MET A 350 -17.46 6.88 10.15
N GLU A 351 -17.22 5.82 9.38
CA GLU A 351 -18.07 5.41 8.27
C GLU A 351 -19.50 5.12 8.75
N GLU A 352 -19.66 4.31 9.80
CA GLU A 352 -20.96 4.04 10.39
C GLU A 352 -21.64 5.31 10.92
N TRP A 353 -20.90 6.15 11.63
CA TRP A 353 -21.42 7.37 12.22
C TRP A 353 -21.87 8.38 11.16
N SER A 354 -21.16 8.47 10.04
CA SER A 354 -21.47 9.38 8.94
C SER A 354 -22.67 8.94 8.08
N LYS A 355 -23.13 7.70 8.21
CA LYS A 355 -24.33 7.23 7.50
C LYS A 355 -25.56 7.96 8.05
N MET A 356 -26.47 8.26 7.13
CA MET A 356 -27.77 8.78 7.49
C MET A 356 -28.57 7.71 8.25
N ARG A 357 -29.20 8.10 9.34
CA ARG A 357 -29.96 7.19 10.21
C ARG A 357 -31.37 6.99 9.68
N GLU A 358 -31.93 5.82 9.93
CA GLU A 358 -33.33 5.56 9.58
C GLU A 358 -34.25 6.58 10.26
N GLY A 359 -35.11 7.25 9.47
CA GLY A 359 -36.01 8.30 9.94
C GLY A 359 -35.36 9.66 10.22
N GLU A 360 -34.05 9.83 9.97
CA GLU A 360 -33.36 11.11 10.12
C GLU A 360 -33.73 12.07 8.98
N THR A 361 -34.15 13.30 9.33
CA THR A 361 -34.35 14.32 8.28
C THR A 361 -33.04 14.84 7.74
N LEU A 362 -33.06 15.43 6.54
CA LEU A 362 -31.86 16.00 5.93
C LEU A 362 -31.23 17.12 6.78
N GLU A 363 -32.09 17.93 7.43
CA GLU A 363 -31.64 18.99 8.32
C GLU A 363 -30.93 18.43 9.55
N ALA A 364 -31.52 17.42 10.21
CA ALA A 364 -30.92 16.75 11.35
C ALA A 364 -29.60 16.03 10.99
N TYR A 365 -29.56 15.43 9.79
CA TYR A 365 -28.32 14.83 9.27
C TYR A 365 -27.21 15.88 9.12
N LYS A 366 -27.49 17.05 8.52
CA LYS A 366 -26.53 18.16 8.34
C LYS A 366 -26.05 18.72 9.67
N GLU A 367 -26.92 18.84 10.66
CA GLU A 367 -26.55 19.28 12.00
C GLU A 367 -25.63 18.26 12.69
N ARG A 368 -25.90 16.97 12.50
CA ARG A 368 -25.10 15.88 13.07
C ARG A 368 -23.79 15.63 12.35
N VAL A 369 -23.76 15.72 11.01
CA VAL A 369 -22.61 15.37 10.17
C VAL A 369 -22.11 16.62 9.45
N ASN A 370 -21.23 17.36 10.09
CA ASN A 370 -20.51 18.50 9.55
C ASN A 370 -19.03 18.40 9.92
N GLU A 371 -18.17 19.28 9.43
CA GLU A 371 -16.75 19.22 9.64
C GLU A 371 -16.35 19.27 11.12
N GLU A 372 -16.97 20.17 11.90
CA GLU A 372 -16.67 20.32 13.32
C GLU A 372 -17.10 19.07 14.11
N SER A 373 -18.33 18.61 13.90
CA SER A 373 -18.87 17.42 14.58
C SER A 373 -18.09 16.15 14.20
N ARG A 374 -17.63 16.05 12.97
CA ARG A 374 -16.77 14.95 12.48
C ARG A 374 -15.45 14.90 13.24
N LEU A 375 -14.73 16.01 13.35
CA LEU A 375 -13.48 16.08 14.10
C LEU A 375 -13.67 15.77 15.58
N LYS A 376 -14.74 16.30 16.17
CA LYS A 376 -15.11 16.02 17.57
C LYS A 376 -15.40 14.53 17.77
N GLN A 377 -16.19 13.93 16.88
CA GLN A 377 -16.55 12.52 16.96
C GLN A 377 -15.35 11.61 16.73
N ALA A 378 -14.45 11.96 15.80
CA ALA A 378 -13.23 11.21 15.55
C ALA A 378 -12.33 11.19 16.80
N ARG A 379 -12.19 12.31 17.51
CA ARG A 379 -11.43 12.35 18.78
C ARG A 379 -12.06 11.48 19.87
N LEU A 380 -13.38 11.51 20.00
CA LEU A 380 -14.09 10.64 20.96
C LEU A 380 -13.86 9.17 20.64
N PHE A 381 -14.02 8.77 19.39
CA PHE A 381 -13.75 7.40 18.97
C PHE A 381 -12.29 6.99 19.14
N GLU A 382 -11.33 7.88 18.81
CA GLU A 382 -9.91 7.64 19.05
C GLU A 382 -9.65 7.29 20.52
N GLN A 383 -10.17 8.09 21.45
CA GLN A 383 -10.01 7.90 22.88
C GLN A 383 -10.66 6.60 23.36
N GLU A 384 -11.89 6.32 22.93
CA GLU A 384 -12.60 5.09 23.27
C GLU A 384 -11.85 3.84 22.76
N ILE A 385 -11.38 3.88 21.50
CA ILE A 385 -10.66 2.77 20.89
C ILE A 385 -9.32 2.54 21.58
N ALA A 386 -8.53 3.60 21.80
CA ALA A 386 -7.26 3.50 22.48
C ALA A 386 -7.43 2.97 23.91
N THR A 387 -8.43 3.48 24.65
CA THR A 387 -8.73 3.01 26.02
C THR A 387 -9.16 1.53 26.03
N LYS A 388 -9.96 1.10 25.06
CA LYS A 388 -10.35 -0.30 24.91
C LYS A 388 -9.17 -1.21 24.51
N MET A 389 -8.20 -0.69 23.78
CA MET A 389 -6.98 -1.41 23.39
C MET A 389 -5.97 -1.51 24.53
N ALA A 390 -6.02 -0.60 25.50
CA ALA A 390 -5.15 -0.63 26.68
C ALA A 390 -5.41 -1.92 27.48
N ASP A 391 -4.40 -2.77 27.52
CA ASP A 391 -4.46 -4.03 28.23
C ASP A 391 -4.09 -3.88 29.72
N ASN A 392 -4.20 -4.96 30.46
CA ASN A 392 -3.85 -4.97 31.89
C ASN A 392 -2.41 -4.50 32.17
N ARG A 393 -1.49 -4.66 31.23
CA ARG A 393 -0.10 -4.23 31.38
C ARG A 393 -0.01 -2.70 31.36
N VAL A 394 -0.78 -2.05 30.50
CA VAL A 394 -0.87 -0.58 30.42
C VAL A 394 -1.60 -0.03 31.64
N MET A 395 -2.76 -0.63 31.99
CA MET A 395 -3.59 -0.19 33.12
C MET A 395 -2.91 -0.40 34.48
N ASN A 396 -2.01 -1.36 34.61
CA ASN A 396 -1.25 -1.65 35.84
C ASN A 396 0.24 -1.32 35.66
N ALA A 397 0.56 -0.28 34.90
CA ALA A 397 1.94 0.21 34.76
C ALA A 397 2.53 0.56 36.13
N ASN A 398 3.79 0.21 36.36
CA ASN A 398 4.49 0.62 37.55
C ASN A 398 4.72 2.14 37.50
N VAL A 399 4.35 2.79 38.59
CA VAL A 399 4.49 4.25 38.72
C VAL A 399 5.56 4.56 39.75
N THR A 400 6.45 5.45 39.42
CA THR A 400 7.44 5.99 40.34
C THR A 400 7.32 7.50 40.41
N LEU A 401 7.59 8.06 41.60
CA LEU A 401 7.59 9.51 41.77
C LEU A 401 8.84 10.10 41.16
N GLY A 402 8.64 11.14 40.36
CA GLY A 402 9.70 11.97 39.79
C GLY A 402 9.93 13.25 40.59
N GLY A 403 10.54 14.24 39.94
CA GLY A 403 10.79 15.56 40.55
C GLY A 403 9.50 16.36 40.73
N TYR A 404 9.51 17.22 41.76
CA TYR A 404 8.48 18.23 41.98
C TYR A 404 8.99 19.61 41.57
N ASN A 405 8.19 20.35 40.81
CA ASN A 405 8.48 21.73 40.43
C ASN A 405 7.58 22.71 41.26
N PRO A 406 8.11 23.42 42.25
CA PRO A 406 7.31 24.30 43.11
C PRO A 406 6.82 25.57 42.40
N GLN A 407 7.43 25.97 41.27
CA GLN A 407 7.02 27.18 40.55
C GLN A 407 5.64 27.03 39.88
N ASN A 408 5.30 25.84 39.45
CA ASN A 408 4.03 25.55 38.79
C ASN A 408 3.23 24.40 39.42
N ASN A 409 3.66 23.97 40.63
CA ASN A 409 3.01 22.91 41.42
C ASN A 409 2.89 21.58 40.70
N LEU A 410 3.88 21.20 39.87
CA LEU A 410 3.85 20.00 39.08
C LEU A 410 4.70 18.88 39.71
N LEU A 411 4.06 17.73 39.97
CA LEU A 411 4.71 16.50 40.38
C LEU A 411 4.81 15.56 39.19
N ALA A 412 5.99 15.09 38.85
CA ALA A 412 6.20 14.11 37.82
C ALA A 412 5.83 12.70 38.30
N LEU A 413 5.01 11.99 37.53
CA LEU A 413 4.72 10.57 37.70
C LEU A 413 5.29 9.82 36.49
N ASN A 414 6.29 8.97 36.75
CA ASN A 414 6.98 8.21 35.71
C ASN A 414 6.38 6.81 35.63
N PHE A 415 6.05 6.39 34.44
CA PHE A 415 5.57 5.03 34.15
C PHE A 415 6.68 4.22 33.49
N ASP A 416 6.68 2.92 33.70
CA ASP A 416 7.66 2.00 33.11
C ASP A 416 7.42 1.74 31.59
N ASN A 417 6.20 2.03 31.09
CA ASN A 417 5.79 1.70 29.73
C ASN A 417 4.98 2.79 29.01
N MET A 418 4.86 3.95 29.62
CA MET A 418 4.16 5.12 29.08
C MET A 418 4.95 6.40 29.35
N PRO A 419 4.68 7.50 28.63
CA PRO A 419 5.27 8.79 28.94
C PRO A 419 4.97 9.26 30.37
N THR A 420 5.92 10.02 30.94
CA THR A 420 5.76 10.70 32.22
C THR A 420 4.61 11.71 32.14
N ILE A 421 3.75 11.73 33.14
CA ILE A 421 2.74 12.77 33.31
C ILE A 421 3.14 13.76 34.42
N TYR A 422 2.56 14.96 34.35
CA TYR A 422 2.78 16.00 35.35
C TYR A 422 1.46 16.34 36.02
N LEU A 423 1.34 15.93 37.27
CA LEU A 423 0.15 16.14 38.10
C LEU A 423 0.25 17.46 38.85
N THR A 424 -0.78 18.28 38.83
CA THR A 424 -0.85 19.48 39.65
C THR A 424 -1.11 19.13 41.10
N VAL A 425 -0.13 19.36 41.96
CA VAL A 425 -0.18 19.03 43.41
C VAL A 425 0.28 20.26 44.20
N PRO A 426 -0.52 20.79 45.13
CA PRO A 426 -0.09 21.86 46.01
C PRO A 426 1.17 21.48 46.80
N GLU A 427 2.10 22.43 47.00
CA GLU A 427 3.39 22.16 47.67
C GLU A 427 3.24 21.49 49.06
N GLY A 428 2.26 21.93 49.86
CA GLY A 428 1.97 21.35 51.17
C GLY A 428 1.44 19.91 51.15
N GLU A 429 1.08 19.38 49.98
CA GLU A 429 0.51 18.02 49.79
C GLU A 429 1.49 17.05 49.11
N VAL A 430 2.65 17.53 48.66
CA VAL A 430 3.64 16.69 47.97
C VAL A 430 4.15 15.56 48.85
N GLN A 431 4.25 15.80 50.15
CA GLN A 431 4.67 14.77 51.12
C GLN A 431 3.67 13.60 51.22
N ASP A 432 2.41 13.82 50.87
CA ASP A 432 1.37 12.78 50.85
C ASP A 432 1.60 11.75 49.74
N PHE A 433 2.48 12.06 48.78
CA PHE A 433 2.87 11.19 47.65
C PHE A 433 4.16 10.39 47.95
N MET A 434 4.49 10.11 49.20
CA MET A 434 5.77 9.46 49.55
C MET A 434 5.96 8.08 48.90
N THR A 435 4.90 7.42 48.47
CA THR A 435 4.94 6.17 47.70
C THR A 435 3.89 6.16 46.58
N ALA A 436 4.29 5.76 45.38
CA ALA A 436 3.39 5.63 44.24
C ALA A 436 2.37 4.46 44.43
N ASP A 437 2.62 3.52 45.30
CA ASP A 437 1.76 2.36 45.59
C ASP A 437 0.38 2.74 46.14
N ASN A 438 0.26 3.97 46.68
CA ASN A 438 -1.01 4.51 47.18
C ASN A 438 -1.85 5.16 46.11
N LEU A 439 -1.38 5.28 44.88
CA LEU A 439 -2.11 5.93 43.80
C LEU A 439 -3.01 4.94 43.07
N GLU A 440 -4.20 5.44 42.73
CA GLU A 440 -5.18 4.72 41.90
C GLU A 440 -5.66 5.67 40.81
N PHE A 441 -5.54 5.24 39.56
CA PHE A 441 -5.96 6.00 38.38
C PHE A 441 -7.39 5.61 38.01
N ARG A 442 -8.35 6.47 38.39
CA ARG A 442 -9.77 6.26 38.13
C ARG A 442 -10.18 6.98 36.86
N ASP A 443 -11.19 6.45 36.17
CA ASP A 443 -11.72 7.01 34.92
C ASP A 443 -10.62 7.28 33.86
N ALA A 444 -9.61 6.41 33.85
CA ALA A 444 -8.45 6.59 32.99
C ALA A 444 -8.83 6.50 31.51
N VAL A 445 -8.42 7.51 30.74
CA VAL A 445 -8.53 7.55 29.28
C VAL A 445 -7.13 7.53 28.69
N TYR A 446 -6.93 6.64 27.75
CA TYR A 446 -5.65 6.45 27.09
C TYR A 446 -5.68 6.95 25.66
N GLY A 447 -4.52 7.35 25.16
CA GLY A 447 -4.24 7.65 23.77
C GLY A 447 -3.05 6.84 23.26
N ILE A 448 -2.72 7.02 21.99
CA ILE A 448 -1.55 6.42 21.36
C ILE A 448 -0.66 7.56 20.86
N THR A 449 0.64 7.49 21.17
CA THR A 449 1.65 8.46 20.71
C THR A 449 2.07 8.16 19.27
N LYS A 450 2.75 9.12 18.63
CA LYS A 450 3.37 8.90 17.30
C LYS A 450 4.38 7.74 17.25
N ASP A 451 4.95 7.37 18.40
CA ASP A 451 5.89 6.25 18.52
C ASP A 451 5.15 4.93 18.84
N ASP A 452 3.85 4.88 18.61
CA ASP A 452 2.98 3.72 18.80
C ASP A 452 2.99 3.14 20.22
N LYS A 453 3.10 4.03 21.23
CA LYS A 453 3.04 3.72 22.65
C LYS A 453 1.76 4.29 23.25
N PHE A 454 1.21 3.61 24.26
CA PHE A 454 0.11 4.20 25.01
C PHE A 454 0.58 5.40 25.83
N GLU A 455 -0.30 6.35 26.03
CA GLU A 455 -0.15 7.47 26.96
C GLU A 455 -1.43 7.69 27.73
N LEU A 456 -1.32 8.09 28.98
CA LEU A 456 -2.46 8.54 29.78
C LEU A 456 -2.81 9.97 29.38
N ILE A 457 -4.06 10.22 28.99
CA ILE A 457 -4.54 11.55 28.59
C ILE A 457 -5.52 12.18 29.56
N TYR A 458 -6.19 11.34 30.37
CA TYR A 458 -7.06 11.78 31.46
C TYR A 458 -7.06 10.73 32.57
N ALA A 459 -7.05 11.17 33.82
CA ALA A 459 -7.37 10.33 34.96
C ALA A 459 -7.71 11.17 36.21
N ASN A 460 -8.55 10.60 37.04
CA ASN A 460 -8.71 11.01 38.43
C ASN A 460 -7.70 10.23 39.30
N VAL A 461 -6.60 10.86 39.66
CA VAL A 461 -5.55 10.23 40.47
C VAL A 461 -5.94 10.29 41.93
N TYR A 462 -6.34 9.17 42.48
CA TYR A 462 -6.79 9.03 43.87
C TYR A 462 -5.66 8.52 44.76
N ASN A 463 -5.34 9.29 45.81
CA ASN A 463 -4.37 8.89 46.82
C ASN A 463 -5.07 8.15 47.95
N LYS A 464 -4.89 6.84 48.07
CA LYS A 464 -5.51 5.97 49.09
C LYS A 464 -5.08 6.30 50.52
N ALA A 465 -3.89 6.86 50.70
CA ALA A 465 -3.38 7.19 52.05
C ALA A 465 -4.07 8.45 52.63
N THR A 466 -4.43 9.38 51.79
CA THR A 466 -5.00 10.70 52.23
C THR A 466 -6.48 10.83 51.88
N GLY A 467 -7.01 9.98 50.98
CA GLY A 467 -8.35 10.12 50.45
C GLY A 467 -8.56 11.28 49.49
N LYS A 468 -7.48 12.00 49.12
CA LYS A 468 -7.54 13.11 48.16
C LYS A 468 -7.52 12.66 46.73
N GLN A 469 -8.11 13.46 45.85
CA GLN A 469 -8.19 13.22 44.41
C GLN A 469 -7.59 14.42 43.66
N TYR A 470 -6.83 14.11 42.61
CA TYR A 470 -6.17 15.08 41.73
C TYR A 470 -6.53 14.76 40.28
N GLU A 471 -6.98 15.75 39.54
CA GLU A 471 -7.31 15.58 38.14
C GLU A 471 -6.04 15.75 37.29
N PHE A 472 -5.76 14.76 36.46
CA PHE A 472 -4.85 14.89 35.34
C PHE A 472 -5.68 15.02 34.06
N ASN A 473 -5.52 16.12 33.33
CA ASN A 473 -6.31 16.40 32.13
C ASN A 473 -5.43 16.95 31.01
N ASN A 474 -5.22 16.13 30.00
CA ASN A 474 -4.52 16.45 28.76
C ASN A 474 -5.40 16.13 27.52
N LEU A 475 -6.72 16.22 27.66
CA LEU A 475 -7.68 15.95 26.58
C LEU A 475 -7.53 16.96 25.42
N SER A 476 -6.95 18.14 25.67
CA SER A 476 -6.69 19.14 24.64
C SER A 476 -5.39 18.91 23.85
N ARG A 477 -4.66 17.82 24.14
CA ARG A 477 -3.46 17.48 23.39
C ARG A 477 -3.74 17.36 21.89
N GLN A 478 -2.73 17.61 21.07
CA GLN A 478 -2.83 17.33 19.66
C GLN A 478 -2.94 15.80 19.46
N SER A 479 -4.10 15.33 19.03
CA SER A 479 -4.28 13.92 18.64
C SER A 479 -3.46 13.61 17.39
N LEU A 480 -3.17 12.32 17.18
CA LEU A 480 -2.66 11.88 15.90
C LEU A 480 -3.69 12.23 14.83
N ASP A 481 -3.26 12.89 13.76
CA ASP A 481 -4.16 13.27 12.67
C ASP A 481 -4.42 12.05 11.79
N PHE A 482 -5.38 11.23 12.20
CA PHE A 482 -5.84 10.08 11.42
C PHE A 482 -6.86 10.47 10.36
N MET A 483 -7.39 11.69 10.44
CA MET A 483 -8.45 12.19 9.59
C MET A 483 -7.93 13.45 8.88
N SER A 484 -7.38 13.29 7.68
CA SER A 484 -7.08 14.46 6.86
C SER A 484 -8.37 15.15 6.40
N ALA A 485 -8.27 16.42 6.01
CA ALA A 485 -9.41 17.19 5.48
C ALA A 485 -10.04 16.50 4.26
N ASP A 486 -9.25 15.68 3.53
CA ASP A 486 -9.69 14.91 2.36
C ASP A 486 -10.31 13.54 2.69
N ASP A 487 -10.26 13.12 3.96
CA ASP A 487 -10.79 11.80 4.35
C ASP A 487 -12.33 11.83 4.48
N SER A 488 -12.98 11.37 3.43
CA SER A 488 -14.36 10.83 3.41
C SER A 488 -15.51 11.72 3.88
N PHE A 489 -15.37 13.03 3.86
CA PHE A 489 -16.45 13.91 4.22
C PHE A 489 -17.18 14.44 2.98
N VAL A 490 -18.49 14.17 2.88
CA VAL A 490 -19.34 14.80 1.85
C VAL A 490 -19.57 16.26 2.24
N PRO A 491 -19.03 17.25 1.48
CA PRO A 491 -19.28 18.64 1.78
C PRO A 491 -20.80 18.93 1.83
N ILE A 492 -21.21 19.68 2.84
CA ILE A 492 -22.64 20.02 3.08
C ILE A 492 -23.26 20.72 1.88
N GLU A 493 -22.47 21.48 1.09
CA GLU A 493 -22.93 22.13 -0.12
C GLU A 493 -23.49 21.14 -1.15
N LEU A 494 -22.97 19.93 -1.20
CA LEU A 494 -23.47 18.85 -2.07
C LEU A 494 -24.78 18.25 -1.56
N VAL A 495 -25.10 18.44 -0.30
CA VAL A 495 -26.29 17.87 0.35
C VAL A 495 -27.45 18.86 0.35
N GLN A 496 -27.21 20.17 0.12
CA GLN A 496 -28.19 21.23 0.33
C GLN A 496 -29.47 21.17 -0.55
N GLN A 497 -29.46 20.41 -1.64
CA GLN A 497 -30.60 20.35 -2.57
C GLN A 497 -30.99 18.92 -2.98
N SER A 498 -30.40 17.90 -2.37
CA SER A 498 -30.50 16.52 -2.82
C SER A 498 -31.59 15.75 -2.09
N SER A 499 -32.23 14.80 -2.77
CA SER A 499 -33.09 13.80 -2.16
C SER A 499 -32.29 12.87 -1.20
N MET A 500 -32.99 12.13 -0.34
CA MET A 500 -32.35 11.16 0.55
C MET A 500 -31.50 10.14 -0.20
N GLU A 501 -31.98 9.70 -1.35
CA GLU A 501 -31.28 8.75 -2.23
C GLU A 501 -29.99 9.35 -2.80
N GLU A 502 -30.00 10.63 -3.17
CA GLU A 502 -28.80 11.32 -3.64
C GLU A 502 -27.77 11.49 -2.52
N VAL A 503 -28.21 11.76 -1.29
CA VAL A 503 -27.33 11.81 -0.12
C VAL A 503 -26.64 10.47 0.11
N GLN A 504 -27.38 9.37 0.05
CA GLN A 504 -26.83 8.02 0.18
C GLN A 504 -25.83 7.71 -0.93
N LEU A 505 -26.18 8.01 -2.19
CA LEU A 505 -25.28 7.83 -3.33
C LEU A 505 -23.99 8.67 -3.19
N ASN A 506 -24.10 9.91 -2.75
CA ASN A 506 -22.95 10.78 -2.53
C ASN A 506 -22.05 10.26 -1.40
N THR A 507 -22.62 9.72 -0.33
CA THR A 507 -21.86 9.07 0.74
C THR A 507 -21.09 7.86 0.21
N ILE A 508 -21.75 6.98 -0.55
CA ILE A 508 -21.12 5.82 -1.18
C ILE A 508 -19.97 6.26 -2.10
N LYS A 509 -20.19 7.28 -2.93
CA LYS A 509 -19.19 7.86 -3.84
C LYS A 509 -17.90 8.22 -3.10
N HIS A 510 -17.98 8.90 -1.96
CA HIS A 510 -16.81 9.28 -1.18
C HIS A 510 -16.09 8.05 -0.60
N HIS A 511 -16.84 7.09 -0.06
CA HIS A 511 -16.26 5.85 0.47
C HIS A 511 -15.51 5.05 -0.59
N VAL A 512 -16.03 4.98 -1.81
CA VAL A 512 -15.38 4.28 -2.93
C VAL A 512 -14.01 4.89 -3.22
N VAL A 513 -13.92 6.21 -3.34
CA VAL A 513 -12.65 6.91 -3.63
C VAL A 513 -11.66 6.77 -2.47
N GLU A 514 -12.16 6.93 -1.24
CA GLU A 514 -11.35 6.80 -0.03
C GLU A 514 -10.79 5.39 0.13
N ASN A 515 -11.62 4.36 -0.02
CA ASN A 515 -11.19 2.98 0.05
C ASN A 515 -10.14 2.65 -1.02
N ALA A 516 -10.29 3.22 -2.21
CA ALA A 516 -9.31 3.05 -3.28
C ALA A 516 -7.95 3.69 -2.93
N ARG A 517 -7.95 4.87 -2.30
CA ARG A 517 -6.73 5.52 -1.80
C ARG A 517 -6.08 4.71 -0.68
N LYS A 518 -6.84 4.28 0.31
CA LYS A 518 -6.35 3.43 1.42
C LYS A 518 -5.71 2.13 0.95
N GLN A 519 -6.24 1.55 -0.13
CA GLN A 519 -5.71 0.31 -0.72
C GLN A 519 -4.58 0.56 -1.73
N ASN A 520 -4.12 1.80 -1.89
CA ASN A 520 -3.10 2.20 -2.87
C ASN A 520 -3.44 1.76 -4.31
N LEU A 521 -4.72 1.76 -4.66
CA LEU A 521 -5.18 1.43 -6.01
C LEU A 521 -5.02 2.60 -6.99
N ILE A 522 -4.79 3.79 -6.47
CA ILE A 522 -4.66 5.04 -7.22
C ILE A 522 -3.26 5.58 -7.00
N SER A 523 -2.55 5.98 -8.06
CA SER A 523 -1.28 6.70 -7.92
C SER A 523 -1.54 8.13 -7.42
N ASP A 524 -0.54 8.75 -6.79
CA ASP A 524 -0.64 10.14 -6.32
C ASP A 524 -0.87 11.15 -7.45
N HIS A 525 -0.66 10.74 -8.70
CA HIS A 525 -0.81 11.56 -9.91
C HIS A 525 -2.11 11.30 -10.66
N THR A 526 -2.93 10.36 -10.18
CA THR A 526 -4.22 10.00 -10.78
C THR A 526 -5.33 10.31 -9.78
N ASN A 527 -6.31 11.09 -10.19
CA ASN A 527 -7.51 11.36 -9.43
C ASN A 527 -8.70 10.63 -10.06
N ILE A 528 -9.34 9.75 -9.30
CA ILE A 528 -10.55 9.06 -9.73
C ILE A 528 -11.77 9.91 -9.34
N GLN A 529 -12.61 10.15 -10.31
CA GLN A 529 -13.85 10.89 -10.15
C GLN A 529 -15.03 9.92 -10.23
N VAL A 530 -15.80 9.86 -9.16
CA VAL A 530 -17.07 9.13 -9.12
C VAL A 530 -18.20 10.15 -9.15
N SER A 531 -19.10 10.02 -10.11
CA SER A 531 -20.33 10.83 -10.18
C SER A 531 -21.52 9.97 -9.84
N THR A 532 -22.50 10.54 -9.15
CA THR A 532 -23.76 9.88 -8.81
C THR A 532 -24.92 10.80 -9.10
N GLY A 533 -26.08 10.24 -9.39
CA GLY A 533 -27.28 11.05 -9.65
C GLY A 533 -28.54 10.20 -9.61
N VAL A 534 -29.64 10.87 -9.31
CA VAL A 534 -31.00 10.33 -9.36
C VAL A 534 -31.77 11.14 -10.40
N VAL A 535 -32.29 10.48 -11.41
CA VAL A 535 -33.02 11.13 -12.51
C VAL A 535 -34.41 10.52 -12.61
N ALA A 536 -35.43 11.36 -12.45
CA ALA A 536 -36.78 10.96 -12.78
C ALA A 536 -36.97 10.92 -14.30
N ASP A 537 -37.60 9.87 -14.79
CA ASP A 537 -37.90 9.64 -16.20
C ASP A 537 -39.29 9.02 -16.34
N TYR A 538 -39.73 8.75 -17.57
CA TYR A 538 -40.97 8.05 -17.83
C TYR A 538 -40.71 6.82 -18.69
N ASP A 539 -41.34 5.71 -18.36
CA ASP A 539 -41.28 4.50 -19.18
C ASP A 539 -42.10 4.65 -20.49
N ALA A 540 -42.01 3.64 -21.36
CA ALA A 540 -42.73 3.64 -22.63
C ALA A 540 -44.27 3.69 -22.48
N THR A 541 -44.80 3.44 -21.28
CA THR A 541 -46.25 3.49 -20.95
C THR A 541 -46.62 4.78 -20.27
N GLY A 542 -45.68 5.73 -20.05
CA GLY A 542 -45.91 6.99 -19.41
C GLY A 542 -45.89 6.98 -17.87
N ASN A 543 -45.48 5.87 -17.26
CA ASN A 543 -45.30 5.82 -15.81
C ASN A 543 -43.96 6.47 -15.42
N ARG A 544 -44.00 7.23 -14.33
CA ARG A 544 -42.77 7.82 -13.78
C ARG A 544 -41.89 6.71 -13.23
N ILE A 545 -40.62 6.72 -13.62
CA ILE A 545 -39.57 5.83 -13.14
C ILE A 545 -38.41 6.65 -12.56
N THR A 546 -37.66 6.04 -11.69
CA THR A 546 -36.45 6.64 -11.08
C THR A 546 -35.23 5.89 -11.53
N ASN A 547 -34.31 6.59 -12.18
CA ASN A 547 -33.06 6.04 -12.65
C ASN A 547 -31.91 6.47 -11.74
N TYR A 548 -31.10 5.52 -11.29
CA TYR A 548 -29.90 5.77 -10.47
C TYR A 548 -28.66 5.69 -11.33
N LYS A 549 -27.89 6.77 -11.36
CA LYS A 549 -26.68 6.87 -12.16
C LYS A 549 -25.43 6.80 -11.31
N VAL A 550 -24.44 6.05 -11.76
CA VAL A 550 -23.11 5.99 -11.16
C VAL A 550 -22.07 6.03 -12.27
N GLY A 551 -21.29 7.10 -12.34
CA GLY A 551 -20.26 7.29 -13.35
C GLY A 551 -18.87 7.25 -12.74
N PHE A 552 -17.92 6.71 -13.49
CA PHE A 552 -16.51 6.67 -13.14
C PHE A 552 -15.67 7.28 -14.25
N ASN A 553 -14.81 8.19 -13.85
CA ASN A 553 -13.85 8.85 -14.72
C ASN A 553 -12.54 9.05 -13.96
N TYR A 554 -11.48 9.44 -14.64
CA TYR A 554 -10.23 9.80 -14.00
C TYR A 554 -9.56 10.98 -14.67
N THR A 555 -8.73 11.68 -13.91
CA THR A 555 -7.80 12.68 -14.41
C THR A 555 -6.40 12.36 -13.94
N VAL A 556 -5.40 12.71 -14.72
CA VAL A 556 -4.00 12.51 -14.41
C VAL A 556 -3.31 13.86 -14.49
N ASP A 557 -2.39 14.12 -13.58
CA ASP A 557 -1.55 15.33 -13.62
C ASP A 557 -0.82 15.43 -14.95
N ALA A 558 -0.81 16.62 -15.55
CA ALA A 558 -0.35 16.82 -16.91
C ALA A 558 1.08 16.29 -17.18
N GLN A 559 1.97 16.44 -16.20
CA GLN A 559 3.36 15.97 -16.29
C GLN A 559 3.49 14.44 -16.28
N TYR A 560 2.50 13.71 -15.74
CA TYR A 560 2.49 12.24 -15.64
C TYR A 560 1.56 11.59 -16.67
N SER A 561 0.76 12.38 -17.39
CA SER A 561 -0.24 11.89 -18.33
C SER A 561 0.34 10.99 -19.44
N ALA A 562 1.58 11.25 -19.88
CA ALA A 562 2.24 10.38 -20.86
C ALA A 562 2.51 8.94 -20.34
N HIS A 563 2.49 8.75 -19.04
CA HIS A 563 2.85 7.51 -18.36
C HIS A 563 1.66 6.78 -17.76
N GLU A 564 0.64 7.52 -17.34
CA GLU A 564 -0.55 6.96 -16.68
C GLU A 564 -1.70 6.72 -17.65
N ASP A 565 -1.89 7.64 -18.60
CA ASP A 565 -2.93 7.54 -19.65
C ASP A 565 -2.49 6.58 -20.78
N PHE A 566 -3.35 6.33 -21.73
CA PHE A 566 -2.99 5.55 -22.91
C PHE A 566 -1.87 6.22 -23.71
N ALA A 567 -0.82 5.48 -24.01
CA ALA A 567 0.16 5.94 -24.98
C ALA A 567 -0.46 6.06 -26.39
N ALA A 568 0.21 6.79 -27.29
CA ALA A 568 -0.25 6.94 -28.66
C ALA A 568 -0.47 5.58 -29.34
N GLY A 569 -1.61 5.38 -29.96
CA GLY A 569 -1.96 4.15 -30.65
C GLY A 569 -2.29 2.95 -29.76
N ARG A 570 -2.34 3.12 -28.42
CA ARG A 570 -2.67 2.04 -27.48
C ARG A 570 -4.16 2.05 -27.12
N TYR A 571 -4.71 0.85 -26.91
CA TYR A 571 -6.15 0.67 -26.68
C TYR A 571 -6.54 -0.39 -25.67
N LYS A 572 -5.61 -1.28 -25.26
CA LYS A 572 -5.89 -2.29 -24.25
C LYS A 572 -5.86 -1.69 -22.86
N ILE A 573 -6.77 -2.07 -21.97
CA ILE A 573 -6.83 -1.56 -20.60
C ILE A 573 -5.50 -1.72 -19.85
N SER A 574 -4.81 -2.82 -20.11
CA SER A 574 -3.49 -3.09 -19.53
C SER A 574 -2.41 -2.07 -19.94
N GLU A 575 -2.66 -1.25 -20.96
CA GLU A 575 -1.73 -0.24 -21.49
C GLU A 575 -1.94 1.17 -20.91
N SER A 576 -2.84 1.32 -19.92
CA SER A 576 -3.05 2.56 -19.15
C SER A 576 -3.21 2.21 -17.66
N ASN A 577 -2.31 2.72 -16.83
CA ASN A 577 -2.38 2.49 -15.39
C ASN A 577 -3.61 3.14 -14.77
N ALA A 578 -3.94 4.36 -15.19
CA ALA A 578 -5.09 5.09 -14.70
C ALA A 578 -6.41 4.40 -15.09
N ALA A 579 -6.54 3.92 -16.33
CA ALA A 579 -7.71 3.17 -16.76
C ALA A 579 -7.88 1.84 -15.99
N LYS A 580 -6.78 1.12 -15.80
CA LYS A 580 -6.77 -0.13 -15.03
C LYS A 580 -7.16 0.11 -13.57
N SER A 581 -6.60 1.15 -12.94
CA SER A 581 -6.92 1.52 -11.55
C SER A 581 -8.39 1.89 -11.42
N MET A 582 -8.92 2.73 -12.32
CA MET A 582 -10.33 3.09 -12.33
C MET A 582 -11.23 1.85 -12.45
N LEU A 583 -10.95 0.93 -13.36
CA LEU A 583 -11.77 -0.27 -13.55
C LEU A 583 -11.67 -1.27 -12.38
N LYS A 584 -10.52 -1.35 -11.71
CA LYS A 584 -10.42 -2.09 -10.44
C LYS A 584 -11.33 -1.50 -9.35
N ILE A 585 -11.38 -0.18 -9.27
CA ILE A 585 -12.26 0.53 -8.34
C ILE A 585 -13.73 0.31 -8.69
N VAL A 586 -14.08 0.36 -9.97
CA VAL A 586 -15.44 0.01 -10.45
C VAL A 586 -15.82 -1.38 -9.96
N ALA A 587 -14.94 -2.37 -10.14
CA ALA A 587 -15.20 -3.73 -9.73
C ALA A 587 -15.45 -3.86 -8.21
N GLN A 588 -14.60 -3.23 -7.40
CA GLN A 588 -14.76 -3.24 -5.93
C GLN A 588 -16.01 -2.49 -5.47
N ALA A 589 -16.30 -1.35 -6.08
CA ALA A 589 -17.47 -0.54 -5.76
C ALA A 589 -18.77 -1.33 -6.01
N PHE A 590 -18.87 -2.05 -7.10
CA PHE A 590 -20.06 -2.86 -7.38
C PHE A 590 -20.10 -4.19 -6.62
N GLU A 591 -19.00 -4.70 -6.16
CA GLU A 591 -18.98 -5.85 -5.26
C GLU A 591 -19.52 -5.51 -3.86
N LYS A 592 -19.27 -4.29 -3.36
CA LYS A 592 -19.54 -3.87 -1.98
C LYS A 592 -20.52 -2.71 -1.91
N ASP A 593 -20.10 -1.55 -2.37
CA ASP A 593 -20.76 -0.27 -2.06
C ASP A 593 -22.07 -0.09 -2.84
N PHE A 594 -22.08 -0.45 -4.11
CA PHE A 594 -23.26 -0.36 -4.99
C PHE A 594 -23.99 -1.71 -5.19
N ALA A 595 -23.66 -2.75 -4.42
CA ALA A 595 -24.25 -4.09 -4.58
C ALA A 595 -25.77 -4.09 -4.45
N GLN A 596 -26.36 -3.20 -3.65
CA GLN A 596 -27.81 -3.06 -3.50
C GLN A 596 -28.50 -2.64 -4.80
N TYR A 597 -27.88 -1.77 -5.60
CA TYR A 597 -28.45 -1.30 -6.87
C TYR A 597 -28.44 -2.41 -7.92
N ILE A 598 -27.42 -3.27 -7.91
CA ILE A 598 -27.38 -4.47 -8.76
C ILE A 598 -28.50 -5.44 -8.37
N LYS A 599 -28.69 -5.70 -7.07
CA LYS A 599 -29.72 -6.61 -6.58
C LYS A 599 -31.14 -6.11 -6.86
N ALA A 600 -31.36 -4.82 -6.78
CA ALA A 600 -32.65 -4.18 -7.03
C ALA A 600 -32.90 -3.91 -8.52
N GLY A 601 -31.85 -3.78 -9.33
CA GLY A 601 -31.94 -3.41 -10.74
C GLY A 601 -32.56 -4.51 -11.62
N LYS A 602 -33.57 -4.12 -12.40
CA LYS A 602 -34.19 -4.99 -13.42
C LYS A 602 -33.52 -4.81 -14.78
N LYS A 603 -32.99 -3.64 -15.05
CA LYS A 603 -32.28 -3.28 -16.25
C LYS A 603 -31.14 -2.33 -15.90
N VAL A 604 -30.00 -2.48 -16.56
CA VAL A 604 -28.89 -1.53 -16.49
C VAL A 604 -28.49 -1.10 -17.90
N VAL A 605 -28.26 0.21 -18.07
CA VAL A 605 -27.65 0.78 -19.27
C VAL A 605 -26.23 1.20 -18.91
N ILE A 606 -25.25 0.70 -19.61
CA ILE A 606 -23.84 0.99 -19.38
C ILE A 606 -23.32 1.83 -20.55
N ASN A 607 -23.15 3.13 -20.30
CA ASN A 607 -22.57 4.07 -21.26
C ASN A 607 -21.03 4.04 -21.10
N ILE A 608 -20.32 3.64 -22.15
CA ILE A 608 -18.88 3.55 -22.13
C ILE A 608 -18.33 4.59 -23.12
N THR A 609 -17.52 5.52 -22.63
CA THR A 609 -16.89 6.53 -23.47
C THR A 609 -15.41 6.20 -23.64
N GLY A 610 -14.98 6.04 -24.89
CA GLY A 610 -13.58 6.03 -25.26
C GLY A 610 -13.18 7.36 -25.89
N SER A 611 -11.97 7.84 -25.54
CA SER A 611 -11.48 9.12 -26.06
C SER A 611 -10.17 8.95 -26.84
N ALA A 612 -9.97 9.79 -27.85
CA ALA A 612 -8.72 9.89 -28.59
C ALA A 612 -8.31 11.36 -28.77
N ASP A 613 -7.03 11.60 -28.80
CA ASP A 613 -6.44 12.91 -29.06
C ASP A 613 -6.32 13.20 -30.55
N ALA A 614 -5.92 14.44 -30.88
CA ALA A 614 -5.78 14.88 -32.26
C ALA A 614 -4.55 14.33 -33.00
N LEU A 615 -3.73 13.50 -32.38
CA LEU A 615 -2.54 12.92 -33.03
C LEU A 615 -2.97 12.04 -34.21
N PRO A 616 -2.57 12.37 -35.46
CA PRO A 616 -3.01 11.59 -36.60
C PRO A 616 -2.37 10.19 -36.61
N ILE A 617 -3.15 9.21 -37.05
CA ILE A 617 -2.65 7.84 -37.27
C ILE A 617 -2.03 7.78 -38.67
N ASN A 618 -0.70 7.67 -38.72
CA ASN A 618 0.02 7.52 -39.98
C ASN A 618 0.03 6.03 -40.39
N GLY A 619 -0.76 5.68 -41.37
CA GLY A 619 -0.95 4.30 -41.84
C GLY A 619 -2.06 3.58 -41.07
N ALA A 620 -1.74 2.44 -40.45
CA ALA A 620 -2.68 1.70 -39.64
C ALA A 620 -1.99 1.14 -38.37
N ILE A 621 -2.69 1.21 -37.24
CA ILE A 621 -2.32 0.50 -36.03
C ILE A 621 -2.86 -0.92 -36.16
N ALA A 622 -2.04 -1.91 -35.89
CA ALA A 622 -2.47 -3.29 -35.95
C ALA A 622 -3.58 -3.57 -34.93
N TYR A 623 -4.69 -4.10 -35.43
CA TYR A 623 -5.77 -4.63 -34.58
C TYR A 623 -5.58 -6.13 -34.44
N ASP A 624 -5.37 -6.62 -33.23
CA ASP A 624 -5.05 -8.02 -32.97
C ASP A 624 -6.27 -8.96 -33.07
N GLY A 625 -7.48 -8.38 -33.14
CA GLY A 625 -8.73 -9.14 -33.23
C GLY A 625 -9.11 -9.81 -31.91
N SER A 626 -8.65 -9.33 -30.76
CA SER A 626 -9.01 -9.84 -29.44
C SER A 626 -10.53 -9.95 -29.24
N TRP A 627 -11.29 -9.09 -29.91
CA TRP A 627 -12.77 -9.07 -29.86
C TRP A 627 -13.43 -9.45 -31.19
N GLY A 628 -12.72 -10.18 -32.06
CA GLY A 628 -13.17 -10.51 -33.41
C GLY A 628 -13.12 -9.32 -34.38
N ASP A 629 -13.63 -9.49 -35.59
CA ASP A 629 -13.86 -8.37 -36.50
C ASP A 629 -15.13 -7.63 -36.07
N ILE A 630 -15.03 -6.33 -35.87
CA ILE A 630 -16.14 -5.45 -35.49
C ILE A 630 -16.83 -5.01 -36.77
N ALA A 631 -18.12 -5.28 -36.91
CA ALA A 631 -18.88 -4.98 -38.12
C ALA A 631 -20.19 -4.26 -37.81
N ASN A 632 -20.32 -3.02 -38.26
CA ASN A 632 -21.53 -2.21 -38.12
C ASN A 632 -22.01 -2.03 -36.66
N GLU A 633 -21.06 -2.03 -35.68
CA GLU A 633 -21.41 -1.79 -34.29
C GLU A 633 -21.86 -0.35 -34.07
N PRO A 634 -23.00 -0.11 -33.40
CA PRO A 634 -23.52 1.21 -33.16
C PRO A 634 -22.69 1.98 -32.12
N TYR A 635 -22.46 3.26 -32.37
CA TYR A 635 -21.83 4.18 -31.42
C TYR A 635 -22.37 5.57 -31.53
N TYR A 636 -22.16 6.42 -30.54
CA TYR A 636 -22.53 7.81 -30.50
C TYR A 636 -21.30 8.71 -30.61
N LEU A 637 -21.30 9.63 -31.55
CA LEU A 637 -20.36 10.73 -31.69
C LEU A 637 -21.16 12.04 -31.65
N ASP A 638 -20.85 12.94 -30.73
CA ASP A 638 -21.57 14.20 -30.51
C ASP A 638 -23.11 14.02 -30.41
N ASN A 639 -23.54 12.93 -29.76
CA ASN A 639 -24.92 12.45 -29.61
C ASN A 639 -25.57 11.97 -30.90
N GLU A 640 -24.86 11.90 -32.03
CA GLU A 640 -25.35 11.33 -33.28
C GLU A 640 -24.98 9.82 -33.35
N LEU A 641 -25.98 9.01 -33.72
CA LEU A 641 -25.80 7.57 -33.87
C LEU A 641 -25.11 7.25 -35.20
N SER A 642 -24.03 6.50 -35.14
CA SER A 642 -23.27 6.00 -36.28
C SER A 642 -22.90 4.54 -36.10
N THR A 643 -22.21 3.94 -37.08
CA THR A 643 -21.75 2.56 -37.03
C THR A 643 -20.24 2.44 -37.25
N MET A 644 -19.61 1.52 -36.54
CA MET A 644 -18.17 1.27 -36.56
C MET A 644 -17.84 -0.07 -37.19
N THR A 645 -16.84 -0.07 -38.07
CA THR A 645 -16.25 -1.29 -38.63
C THR A 645 -14.75 -1.25 -38.49
N ILE A 646 -14.17 -2.34 -37.93
CA ILE A 646 -12.73 -2.52 -37.74
C ILE A 646 -12.43 -4.01 -37.95
N THR A 647 -11.52 -4.32 -38.86
CA THR A 647 -11.10 -5.69 -39.15
C THR A 647 -9.61 -5.87 -38.86
N ARG A 648 -9.18 -7.13 -38.62
CA ARG A 648 -7.75 -7.45 -38.50
C ARG A 648 -6.94 -7.06 -39.71
N GLN A 649 -7.54 -7.20 -40.92
CA GLN A 649 -6.85 -6.92 -42.18
C GLN A 649 -6.58 -5.42 -42.36
N GLU A 650 -7.52 -4.57 -42.00
CA GLU A 650 -7.41 -3.14 -42.19
C GLU A 650 -6.74 -2.39 -41.04
N GLY A 651 -6.88 -2.96 -39.83
CA GLY A 651 -6.41 -2.33 -38.60
C GLY A 651 -7.19 -1.06 -38.23
N ILE A 652 -6.62 -0.28 -37.34
CA ILE A 652 -7.18 0.99 -36.84
C ILE A 652 -6.52 2.12 -37.62
N ARG A 653 -7.29 2.89 -38.39
CA ARG A 653 -6.79 3.96 -39.28
C ARG A 653 -7.21 5.37 -38.85
N ARG A 654 -8.22 5.48 -38.00
CA ARG A 654 -8.80 6.76 -37.57
C ARG A 654 -8.89 6.83 -36.03
N ASN A 655 -8.79 8.04 -35.50
CA ASN A 655 -8.91 8.28 -34.06
C ASN A 655 -10.28 7.84 -33.49
N GLU A 656 -11.36 7.93 -34.28
CA GLU A 656 -12.67 7.37 -33.94
C GLU A 656 -12.61 5.86 -33.69
N GLN A 657 -11.92 5.12 -34.57
CA GLN A 657 -11.73 3.68 -34.41
C GLN A 657 -10.89 3.36 -33.15
N LEU A 658 -9.85 4.16 -32.87
CA LEU A 658 -9.01 4.02 -31.69
C LEU A 658 -9.79 4.29 -30.39
N ALA A 659 -10.62 5.32 -30.38
CA ALA A 659 -11.51 5.63 -29.27
C ALA A 659 -12.55 4.52 -29.07
N PHE A 660 -13.11 4.00 -30.15
CA PHE A 660 -14.09 2.91 -30.10
C PHE A 660 -13.51 1.62 -29.51
N VAL A 661 -12.32 1.17 -29.93
CA VAL A 661 -11.71 -0.05 -29.38
C VAL A 661 -11.32 0.11 -27.91
N ARG A 662 -11.03 1.31 -27.42
CA ARG A 662 -10.87 1.57 -25.97
C ARG A 662 -12.18 1.34 -25.23
N ALA A 663 -13.31 1.75 -25.79
CA ALA A 663 -14.62 1.51 -25.19
C ALA A 663 -14.98 0.01 -25.23
N VAL A 664 -14.68 -0.71 -26.32
CA VAL A 664 -14.85 -2.17 -26.41
C VAL A 664 -13.99 -2.90 -25.35
N ALA A 665 -12.76 -2.44 -25.12
CA ALA A 665 -11.90 -3.02 -24.10
C ALA A 665 -12.47 -2.86 -22.68
N VAL A 666 -13.19 -1.75 -22.41
CA VAL A 666 -13.90 -1.54 -21.12
C VAL A 666 -15.08 -2.50 -21.00
N LYS A 667 -15.88 -2.68 -22.06
CA LYS A 667 -16.97 -3.66 -22.06
C LYS A 667 -16.46 -5.07 -21.74
N ASP A 668 -15.42 -5.50 -22.45
CA ASP A 668 -14.79 -6.81 -22.24
C ASP A 668 -14.33 -6.99 -20.78
N TYR A 669 -13.72 -5.97 -20.21
CA TYR A 669 -13.33 -5.98 -18.80
C TYR A 669 -14.53 -6.11 -17.86
N ILE A 670 -15.61 -5.38 -18.10
CA ILE A 670 -16.84 -5.43 -17.31
C ILE A 670 -17.47 -6.82 -17.39
N GLU A 671 -17.66 -7.36 -18.57
CA GLU A 671 -18.25 -8.69 -18.78
C GLU A 671 -17.43 -9.82 -18.14
N TYR A 672 -16.10 -9.70 -18.14
CA TYR A 672 -15.22 -10.67 -17.53
C TYR A 672 -15.16 -10.54 -16.00
N THR A 673 -15.14 -9.31 -15.47
CA THR A 673 -14.86 -9.05 -14.05
C THR A 673 -16.15 -8.92 -13.23
N LEU A 674 -17.20 -8.33 -13.80
CA LEU A 674 -18.48 -8.04 -13.15
C LEU A 674 -19.56 -8.97 -13.72
N THR A 675 -19.38 -10.27 -13.52
CA THR A 675 -20.24 -11.32 -14.10
C THR A 675 -21.72 -11.19 -13.74
N GLN A 676 -22.04 -10.47 -12.64
CA GLN A 676 -23.42 -10.16 -12.26
C GLN A 676 -24.17 -9.36 -13.34
N PHE A 677 -23.49 -8.54 -14.14
CA PHE A 677 -24.12 -7.81 -15.24
C PHE A 677 -24.45 -8.73 -16.44
N ASN A 678 -23.80 -9.88 -16.56
CA ASN A 678 -24.11 -10.86 -17.62
C ASN A 678 -25.45 -11.57 -17.40
N THR A 679 -25.96 -11.56 -16.16
CA THR A 679 -27.25 -12.18 -15.78
C THR A 679 -28.40 -11.17 -15.73
N MET A 680 -28.10 -9.88 -15.87
CA MET A 680 -29.06 -8.78 -15.91
C MET A 680 -29.45 -8.45 -17.33
N ASN A 681 -30.56 -7.74 -17.50
CA ASN A 681 -30.89 -7.10 -18.76
C ASN A 681 -29.97 -5.87 -18.97
N THR A 682 -28.78 -6.13 -19.52
CA THR A 682 -27.71 -5.14 -19.68
C THR A 682 -27.65 -4.63 -21.12
N ASP A 683 -27.69 -3.33 -21.28
CA ASP A 683 -27.59 -2.63 -22.55
C ASP A 683 -26.32 -1.80 -22.57
N TYR A 684 -25.38 -2.12 -23.47
CA TYR A 684 -24.11 -1.39 -23.63
C TYR A 684 -24.24 -0.34 -24.74
N LYS A 685 -23.83 0.90 -24.44
CA LYS A 685 -23.78 1.99 -25.41
C LYS A 685 -22.37 2.55 -25.48
N TYR A 686 -21.84 2.65 -26.69
CA TYR A 686 -20.52 3.21 -26.93
C TYR A 686 -20.63 4.68 -27.30
N HIS A 687 -19.84 5.49 -26.62
CA HIS A 687 -19.68 6.91 -26.91
C HIS A 687 -18.22 7.20 -27.29
N ILE A 688 -18.02 8.06 -28.25
CA ILE A 688 -16.70 8.47 -28.68
C ILE A 688 -16.51 9.95 -28.37
N ASN A 689 -15.36 10.28 -27.79
CA ASN A 689 -14.94 11.65 -27.55
C ASN A 689 -13.61 11.92 -28.29
N LEU A 690 -13.62 12.83 -29.23
CA LEU A 690 -12.44 13.26 -29.99
C LEU A 690 -12.00 14.64 -29.54
N SER A 691 -10.72 14.76 -29.15
CA SER A 691 -10.14 16.05 -28.81
C SER A 691 -9.50 16.71 -30.05
N ASP A 692 -9.55 18.01 -30.09
CA ASP A 692 -8.77 18.86 -31.00
C ASP A 692 -7.31 19.08 -30.55
N LYS A 693 -6.96 18.59 -29.35
CA LYS A 693 -5.64 18.71 -28.73
C LYS A 693 -4.93 17.36 -28.69
N THR A 694 -3.60 17.38 -28.66
CA THR A 694 -2.74 16.19 -28.52
C THR A 694 -2.30 15.98 -27.10
N GLY A 695 -2.08 14.73 -26.71
CA GLY A 695 -1.52 14.37 -25.42
C GLY A 695 -2.30 13.28 -24.68
N GLY A 696 -1.66 12.65 -23.69
CA GLY A 696 -2.23 11.56 -22.89
C GLY A 696 -3.55 11.96 -22.22
N ALA A 697 -3.63 13.21 -21.73
CA ALA A 697 -4.83 13.76 -21.09
C ALA A 697 -6.13 13.63 -21.91
N TYR A 698 -6.03 13.43 -23.21
CA TYR A 698 -7.16 13.28 -24.13
C TYR A 698 -7.36 11.83 -24.60
N ARG A 699 -6.60 10.87 -24.04
CA ARG A 699 -6.62 9.45 -24.38
C ARG A 699 -7.13 8.64 -23.19
N ARG A 700 -8.41 8.78 -22.86
CA ARG A 700 -9.02 8.24 -21.64
C ARG A 700 -10.23 7.37 -21.92
N ILE A 701 -10.72 6.78 -20.87
CA ILE A 701 -12.01 6.10 -20.84
C ILE A 701 -12.84 6.62 -19.68
N SER A 702 -14.16 6.51 -19.79
CA SER A 702 -15.08 6.65 -18.67
C SER A 702 -16.23 5.67 -18.82
N VAL A 703 -16.92 5.37 -17.72
CA VAL A 703 -18.06 4.46 -17.72
C VAL A 703 -19.14 5.00 -16.78
N GLU A 704 -20.40 4.99 -17.24
CA GLU A 704 -21.58 5.36 -16.46
C GLU A 704 -22.57 4.20 -16.46
N PHE A 705 -23.01 3.79 -15.29
CA PHE A 705 -24.04 2.79 -15.07
C PHE A 705 -25.35 3.49 -14.72
N THR A 706 -26.41 3.19 -15.45
CA THR A 706 -27.76 3.68 -15.17
C THR A 706 -28.64 2.49 -14.80
N PHE A 707 -29.00 2.39 -13.54
CA PHE A 707 -29.94 1.38 -13.03
C PHE A 707 -31.35 1.91 -13.20
N VAL A 708 -32.08 1.30 -14.12
CA VAL A 708 -33.42 1.75 -14.50
C VAL A 708 -34.43 1.18 -13.51
N ASN A 709 -35.19 2.05 -12.88
CA ASN A 709 -36.30 1.70 -11.98
C ASN A 709 -35.92 0.67 -10.90
N ALA A 710 -34.75 0.85 -10.25
CA ALA A 710 -34.18 -0.16 -9.39
C ALA A 710 -35.00 -0.41 -8.10
N PHE A 711 -35.66 0.63 -7.57
CA PHE A 711 -36.33 0.58 -6.26
C PHE A 711 -37.83 0.91 -6.30
N ASP A 712 -38.41 1.16 -7.47
CA ASP A 712 -39.82 1.37 -7.56
C ASP A 712 -40.61 0.07 -7.34
N LYS A 713 -41.60 0.12 -6.44
CA LYS A 713 -42.42 -1.02 -6.00
C LYS A 713 -43.49 -1.40 -7.02
#